data_00191fcace2a0df95d49ff348ae67560
#
_entry.id   00191fcace2a0df95d49ff348ae67560
#
_cell.length_a   1.000
_cell.length_b   1.000
_cell.length_c   1.000
_cell.angle_alpha   90.00
_cell.angle_beta   90.00
_cell.angle_gamma   90.00
#
_symmetry.space_group_name_H-M   'P 1'
#
loop_
_entity.id
_entity.type
_entity.pdbx_description
1 polymer ?
#
loop_
_entity_poly.entity_id
_entity_poly.type
_entity_poly.pdbx_seq_one_letter_code
_entity_poly.pdbx_strand_id
1 'polypeptide(L)'
;MAIQIRTSLDEIDTAEGYVPHRPARPDKVEGGKRFELVSDYEPAGDQPTAIRELVSTALDGERDQVLLGVTGSGKTFTMAKVIDELQRPALILAPNKILAAQLYGEFKSFFPNNAVEYFVSYYDYYQPEAYVPRSDTYIEKESSVNEAIDRMRHSATRALLERDDVIIVASVSCLYGIGSVETYSAMIFDLKKGQVADNREIIRKLVALQYKRNDAAFARGNFRVRGDSLEIFPSHYEDMAWRVSFFGDEIEEITEFDPLTGKKIATLNYVRVFANSHYVTPGPTLKQASEAIRHELAERLKELEAEGRLLEAQRLEQRTNFDLEMIAATGSCAGIENYSRFLTGRLPGEPPPTLFEYLPDNALLFVDESHQTIPQIGAMSKGDHRRKITLAEYGFRLPSCIDNRPLRFAECDMMRPQTVSVSATPGTWEMDRTQGVFAEQVIRPTGLIDPPVEIKPVEEQVDDLIAEAKKTAAAGYRTLVTTLTKRMAEDLTEFLHEAGLKVRYMHSDVETLERIEIIRDLRLGVFDVLVGINLLREGLDIPECGLVAILDADKEGFLRSETSLVQTIGRAARNVDGRVILYADRITGSMERAMRETDRRREKQEAYNAEHGITPTTIKRNIGDIIAHVASKDQVTIDIGEDKPQHMVGHNLRAYIQELEKKMRDAAADLEFEEAGRLRDEIRKLEADELGLPADQQVAPRVGRSNEGKPGTRKGRFGKQSKTKWGR
;
A
#
# COMPACT_ATOMS: atom_id res chain seq x y z
N MET A 1 13.22 5.68 39.60
CA MET A 1 12.17 6.58 39.04
C MET A 1 11.01 5.72 38.67
N ALA A 2 9.82 5.92 39.22
CA ALA A 2 8.65 5.16 38.81
C ALA A 2 8.36 5.40 37.31
N ILE A 3 8.07 4.35 36.58
CA ILE A 3 7.76 4.45 35.16
C ILE A 3 6.36 5.07 35.03
N GLN A 4 6.31 6.36 34.71
CA GLN A 4 5.02 7.06 34.52
C GLN A 4 4.44 6.65 33.16
N ILE A 5 3.32 5.92 33.16
CA ILE A 5 2.52 5.68 31.98
C ILE A 5 1.70 6.94 31.71
N ARG A 6 2.00 7.64 30.62
CA ARG A 6 1.24 8.84 30.22
C ARG A 6 -0.17 8.43 29.77
N THR A 7 -1.18 8.90 30.49
CA THR A 7 -2.59 8.52 30.26
C THR A 7 -3.43 9.64 29.63
N SER A 8 -2.92 10.89 29.61
CA SER A 8 -3.62 12.03 29.02
C SER A 8 -3.47 12.08 27.51
N LEU A 9 -4.60 12.16 26.79
CA LEU A 9 -4.61 12.25 25.32
C LEU A 9 -4.14 13.62 24.81
N ASP A 10 -4.28 14.68 25.60
CA ASP A 10 -3.88 16.03 25.22
C ASP A 10 -2.35 16.22 25.26
N GLU A 11 -1.66 15.46 26.12
CA GLU A 11 -0.19 15.43 26.17
C GLU A 11 0.45 14.60 25.03
N ILE A 12 -0.36 13.82 24.31
CA ILE A 12 0.11 12.89 23.28
C ILE A 12 0.33 13.59 21.94
N ASP A 13 -0.38 14.68 21.67
CA ASP A 13 -0.37 15.34 20.35
C ASP A 13 0.67 16.48 20.25
N THR A 14 1.47 16.71 21.29
CA THR A 14 2.54 17.71 21.26
C THR A 14 3.86 17.09 20.81
N ALA A 15 4.58 17.81 19.96
CA ALA A 15 5.97 17.47 19.59
C ALA A 15 6.98 18.26 20.42
N GLU A 16 6.63 18.69 21.65
CA GLU A 16 7.55 19.42 22.52
C GLU A 16 8.82 18.61 22.78
N GLY A 17 9.95 19.17 22.40
CA GLY A 17 11.26 18.55 22.53
C GLY A 17 11.60 17.49 21.48
N TYR A 18 10.71 17.18 20.54
CA TYR A 18 11.01 16.26 19.46
C TYR A 18 11.91 16.92 18.42
N VAL A 19 13.03 16.24 18.11
CA VAL A 19 13.93 16.63 17.03
C VAL A 19 13.90 15.51 16.00
N PRO A 20 13.53 15.80 14.73
CA PRO A 20 13.54 14.80 13.68
C PRO A 20 14.91 14.12 13.56
N HIS A 21 14.92 12.81 13.65
CA HIS A 21 16.13 12.03 13.42
C HIS A 21 16.45 11.98 11.93
N ARG A 22 17.65 12.38 11.54
CA ARG A 22 18.16 12.38 10.16
C ARG A 22 19.40 11.50 10.10
N PRO A 23 19.22 10.18 9.87
CA PRO A 23 20.33 9.24 9.87
C PRO A 23 21.28 9.49 8.70
N ALA A 24 22.57 9.22 8.91
CA ALA A 24 23.53 9.11 7.81
C ALA A 24 23.15 7.92 6.92
N ARG A 25 23.22 8.10 5.61
CA ARG A 25 22.92 7.07 4.63
C ARG A 25 24.21 6.56 3.98
N PRO A 26 24.26 5.28 3.54
CA PRO A 26 25.38 4.75 2.80
C PRO A 26 25.50 5.45 1.43
N ASP A 27 26.70 5.40 0.84
CA ASP A 27 26.90 5.86 -0.52
C ASP A 27 26.05 5.02 -1.50
N LYS A 28 25.38 5.71 -2.40
CA LYS A 28 24.52 5.09 -3.41
C LYS A 28 25.35 4.43 -4.51
N VAL A 29 25.08 3.17 -4.78
CA VAL A 29 25.82 2.41 -5.80
C VAL A 29 25.20 2.55 -7.19
N GLU A 30 23.89 2.72 -7.25
CA GLU A 30 23.12 2.90 -8.49
C GLU A 30 22.61 4.35 -8.65
N GLY A 31 23.34 5.33 -8.10
CA GLY A 31 22.99 6.75 -8.18
C GLY A 31 23.18 7.36 -9.57
N GLY A 32 22.70 8.59 -9.75
CA GLY A 32 22.89 9.40 -10.95
C GLY A 32 21.92 9.12 -12.09
N LYS A 33 20.95 8.22 -11.92
CA LYS A 33 19.86 8.02 -12.89
C LYS A 33 18.85 9.17 -12.79
N ARG A 34 18.36 9.62 -13.93
CA ARG A 34 17.32 10.64 -14.03
C ARG A 34 15.96 10.00 -14.21
N PHE A 35 14.92 10.70 -13.77
CA PHE A 35 13.56 10.36 -14.15
C PHE A 35 13.35 10.60 -15.63
N GLU A 36 12.63 9.69 -16.27
CA GLU A 36 12.27 9.77 -17.67
C GLU A 36 10.77 9.43 -17.79
N LEU A 37 9.97 10.48 -17.96
CA LEU A 37 8.52 10.35 -18.12
C LEU A 37 8.18 9.83 -19.52
N VAL A 38 7.53 8.70 -19.60
CA VAL A 38 7.00 8.11 -20.83
C VAL A 38 5.48 8.25 -20.83
N SER A 39 4.92 8.99 -21.76
CA SER A 39 3.47 9.20 -21.85
C SER A 39 3.07 9.61 -23.26
N ASP A 40 1.94 9.12 -23.73
CA ASP A 40 1.27 9.55 -24.96
C ASP A 40 0.44 10.83 -24.75
N TYR A 41 0.36 11.32 -23.50
CA TYR A 41 -0.42 12.51 -23.14
C TYR A 41 0.46 13.74 -23.06
N GLU A 42 -0.07 14.84 -23.59
CA GLU A 42 0.49 16.18 -23.42
C GLU A 42 -0.35 16.95 -22.38
N PRO A 43 0.29 17.85 -21.60
CA PRO A 43 -0.44 18.69 -20.65
C PRO A 43 -1.53 19.53 -21.34
N ALA A 44 -2.75 19.46 -20.86
CA ALA A 44 -3.91 20.16 -21.42
C ALA A 44 -4.75 20.84 -20.33
N GLY A 45 -5.59 21.78 -20.71
CA GLY A 45 -6.44 22.54 -19.80
C GLY A 45 -5.63 23.40 -18.84
N ASP A 46 -5.89 23.23 -17.55
CA ASP A 46 -5.18 23.94 -16.47
C ASP A 46 -3.82 23.29 -16.15
N GLN A 47 -3.53 22.06 -16.63
CA GLN A 47 -2.31 21.31 -16.25
C GLN A 47 -1.01 22.09 -16.52
N PRO A 48 -0.79 22.74 -17.69
CA PRO A 48 0.47 23.47 -17.94
C PRO A 48 0.72 24.59 -16.93
N THR A 49 -0.33 25.25 -16.47
CA THR A 49 -0.23 26.33 -15.48
C THR A 49 0.01 25.76 -14.10
N ALA A 50 -0.76 24.74 -13.68
CA ALA A 50 -0.59 24.09 -12.40
C ALA A 50 0.81 23.46 -12.24
N ILE A 51 1.34 22.79 -13.27
CA ILE A 51 2.71 22.23 -13.26
C ILE A 51 3.73 23.33 -13.05
N ARG A 52 3.65 24.41 -13.82
CA ARG A 52 4.59 25.53 -13.71
C ARG A 52 4.55 26.19 -12.33
N GLU A 53 3.37 26.42 -11.78
CA GLU A 53 3.18 26.98 -10.44
C GLU A 53 3.78 26.06 -9.37
N LEU A 54 3.47 24.76 -9.39
CA LEU A 54 4.00 23.80 -8.43
C LEU A 54 5.53 23.68 -8.51
N VAL A 55 6.09 23.65 -9.72
CA VAL A 55 7.54 23.55 -9.92
C VAL A 55 8.24 24.83 -9.45
N SER A 56 7.75 26.02 -9.83
CA SER A 56 8.37 27.27 -9.41
C SER A 56 8.33 27.44 -7.89
N THR A 57 7.19 27.17 -7.27
CA THR A 57 7.02 27.25 -5.81
C THR A 57 7.91 26.26 -5.06
N ALA A 58 8.10 25.06 -5.61
CA ALA A 58 9.04 24.08 -5.06
C ALA A 58 10.50 24.52 -5.14
N LEU A 59 10.88 25.17 -6.26
CA LEU A 59 12.24 25.73 -6.46
C LEU A 59 12.49 26.95 -5.56
N ASP A 60 11.46 27.74 -5.28
CA ASP A 60 11.52 28.86 -4.33
C ASP A 60 11.65 28.41 -2.86
N GLY A 61 11.54 27.11 -2.61
CA GLY A 61 11.74 26.52 -1.28
C GLY A 61 10.51 26.50 -0.40
N GLU A 62 9.34 26.85 -0.92
CA GLU A 62 8.07 26.76 -0.17
C GLU A 62 7.81 25.34 0.26
N ARG A 63 7.48 25.18 1.54
CA ARG A 63 7.33 23.87 2.14
C ARG A 63 6.00 23.19 1.83
N ASP A 64 4.94 23.97 1.78
CA ASP A 64 3.56 23.52 1.63
C ASP A 64 2.92 24.09 0.37
N GLN A 65 2.32 23.21 -0.42
CA GLN A 65 1.60 23.56 -1.64
C GLN A 65 0.29 22.78 -1.70
N VAL A 66 -0.69 23.32 -2.39
CA VAL A 66 -1.98 22.65 -2.65
C VAL A 66 -2.23 22.59 -4.14
N LEU A 67 -2.53 21.40 -4.64
CA LEU A 67 -3.12 21.17 -5.96
C LEU A 67 -4.62 20.90 -5.79
N LEU A 68 -5.45 21.90 -6.08
CA LEU A 68 -6.91 21.72 -6.14
C LEU A 68 -7.24 21.14 -7.51
N GLY A 69 -7.43 19.82 -7.56
CA GLY A 69 -7.68 19.12 -8.81
C GLY A 69 -8.96 18.31 -8.76
N VAL A 70 -9.93 18.62 -9.63
CA VAL A 70 -11.19 17.88 -9.71
C VAL A 70 -10.99 16.45 -10.18
N THR A 71 -11.93 15.58 -9.90
CA THR A 71 -11.91 14.20 -10.38
C THR A 71 -11.91 14.17 -11.92
N GLY A 72 -10.95 13.44 -12.52
CA GLY A 72 -10.84 13.34 -13.98
C GLY A 72 -10.05 14.46 -14.66
N SER A 73 -9.48 15.41 -13.91
CA SER A 73 -8.62 16.46 -14.48
C SER A 73 -7.18 15.98 -14.78
N GLY A 74 -6.79 14.75 -14.39
CA GLY A 74 -5.46 14.21 -14.63
C GLY A 74 -4.44 14.59 -13.55
N LYS A 75 -4.83 14.66 -12.28
CA LYS A 75 -3.94 14.96 -11.14
C LYS A 75 -2.68 14.09 -11.11
N THR A 76 -2.82 12.79 -11.35
CA THR A 76 -1.68 11.84 -11.36
C THR A 76 -0.64 12.22 -12.42
N PHE A 77 -1.09 12.61 -13.61
CA PHE A 77 -0.20 13.06 -14.67
C PHE A 77 0.51 14.37 -14.31
N THR A 78 -0.19 15.30 -13.66
CA THR A 78 0.41 16.55 -13.14
C THR A 78 1.49 16.25 -12.10
N MET A 79 1.23 15.35 -11.14
CA MET A 79 2.25 14.91 -10.18
C MET A 79 3.47 14.30 -10.88
N ALA A 80 3.25 13.45 -11.88
CA ALA A 80 4.32 12.82 -12.65
C ALA A 80 5.17 13.88 -13.41
N LYS A 81 4.53 14.88 -14.01
CA LYS A 81 5.24 16.00 -14.67
C LYS A 81 6.06 16.84 -13.69
N VAL A 82 5.54 17.11 -12.49
CA VAL A 82 6.29 17.83 -11.44
C VAL A 82 7.54 17.05 -11.01
N ILE A 83 7.42 15.71 -10.85
CA ILE A 83 8.56 14.84 -10.53
C ILE A 83 9.59 14.85 -11.67
N ASP A 84 9.14 14.75 -12.92
CA ASP A 84 9.98 14.76 -14.11
C ASP A 84 10.76 16.07 -14.24
N GLU A 85 10.13 17.22 -13.97
CA GLU A 85 10.79 18.52 -14.04
C GLU A 85 11.75 18.79 -12.88
N LEU A 86 11.36 18.44 -11.65
CA LEU A 86 12.19 18.66 -10.46
C LEU A 86 13.30 17.64 -10.28
N GLN A 87 13.20 16.46 -10.88
CA GLN A 87 14.22 15.41 -10.80
C GLN A 87 14.59 15.02 -9.36
N ARG A 88 13.60 14.91 -8.48
CA ARG A 88 13.77 14.64 -7.06
C ARG A 88 13.03 13.36 -6.66
N PRO A 89 13.59 12.53 -5.76
CA PRO A 89 12.87 11.38 -5.21
C PRO A 89 11.52 11.81 -4.63
N ALA A 90 10.51 10.95 -4.76
CA ALA A 90 9.16 11.29 -4.34
C ALA A 90 8.54 10.19 -3.48
N LEU A 91 7.79 10.60 -2.44
CA LEU A 91 6.86 9.76 -1.71
C LEU A 91 5.43 10.21 -2.06
N ILE A 92 4.60 9.28 -2.50
CA ILE A 92 3.19 9.50 -2.80
C ILE A 92 2.39 8.77 -1.74
N LEU A 93 1.66 9.51 -0.93
CA LEU A 93 0.89 8.98 0.20
C LEU A 93 -0.59 8.94 -0.13
N ALA A 94 -1.16 7.74 -0.14
CA ALA A 94 -2.57 7.49 -0.38
C ALA A 94 -3.32 7.07 0.91
N PRO A 95 -4.62 7.35 1.04
CA PRO A 95 -5.38 7.05 2.25
C PRO A 95 -5.60 5.54 2.49
N ASN A 96 -5.53 4.71 1.45
CA ASN A 96 -5.73 3.27 1.55
C ASN A 96 -4.91 2.47 0.53
N LYS A 97 -4.84 1.14 0.71
CA LYS A 97 -4.08 0.22 -0.16
C LYS A 97 -4.56 0.22 -1.61
N ILE A 98 -5.87 0.35 -1.84
CA ILE A 98 -6.48 0.26 -3.18
C ILE A 98 -6.06 1.46 -4.02
N LEU A 99 -6.20 2.67 -3.47
CA LEU A 99 -5.74 3.88 -4.15
C LEU A 99 -4.22 3.90 -4.33
N ALA A 100 -3.47 3.40 -3.34
CA ALA A 100 -2.02 3.23 -3.48
C ALA A 100 -1.67 2.26 -4.62
N ALA A 101 -2.38 1.14 -4.78
CA ALA A 101 -2.14 0.19 -5.87
C ALA A 101 -2.47 0.81 -7.23
N GLN A 102 -3.56 1.56 -7.34
CA GLN A 102 -3.91 2.28 -8.55
C GLN A 102 -2.82 3.30 -8.93
N LEU A 103 -2.39 4.14 -7.99
CA LEU A 103 -1.33 5.12 -8.22
C LEU A 103 -0.01 4.45 -8.59
N TYR A 104 0.35 3.36 -7.88
CA TYR A 104 1.55 2.57 -8.22
C TYR A 104 1.52 2.13 -9.68
N GLY A 105 0.39 1.58 -10.13
CA GLY A 105 0.20 1.19 -11.52
C GLY A 105 0.35 2.34 -12.51
N GLU A 106 -0.28 3.48 -12.25
CA GLU A 106 -0.20 4.68 -13.09
C GLU A 106 1.25 5.21 -13.14
N PHE A 107 1.93 5.34 -11.99
CA PHE A 107 3.32 5.82 -11.95
C PHE A 107 4.30 4.83 -12.58
N LYS A 108 4.07 3.53 -12.46
CA LYS A 108 4.88 2.51 -13.14
C LYS A 108 4.79 2.61 -14.65
N SER A 109 3.61 2.97 -15.18
CA SER A 109 3.42 3.25 -16.61
C SER A 109 4.13 4.52 -17.05
N PHE A 110 4.08 5.58 -16.23
CA PHE A 110 4.74 6.85 -16.51
C PHE A 110 6.28 6.79 -16.42
N PHE A 111 6.80 5.94 -15.53
CA PHE A 111 8.24 5.82 -15.27
C PHE A 111 8.70 4.35 -15.37
N PRO A 112 8.59 3.73 -16.57
CA PRO A 112 8.91 2.30 -16.74
C PRO A 112 10.39 1.97 -16.51
N ASN A 113 11.30 2.94 -16.67
CA ASN A 113 12.74 2.79 -16.55
C ASN A 113 13.29 3.21 -15.18
N ASN A 114 12.45 3.77 -14.31
CA ASN A 114 12.83 4.26 -12.98
C ASN A 114 12.35 3.33 -11.86
N ALA A 115 12.82 3.56 -10.65
CA ALA A 115 12.41 2.79 -9.49
C ALA A 115 11.07 3.31 -8.95
N VAL A 116 9.98 2.74 -9.41
CA VAL A 116 8.66 2.95 -8.82
C VAL A 116 8.38 1.77 -7.89
N GLU A 117 8.19 2.05 -6.61
CA GLU A 117 8.12 1.06 -5.54
C GLU A 117 6.83 1.20 -4.73
N TYR A 118 6.37 0.09 -4.17
CA TYR A 118 5.11 0.00 -3.44
C TYR A 118 5.35 -0.27 -1.96
N PHE A 119 4.80 0.57 -1.08
CA PHE A 119 5.03 0.46 0.36
C PHE A 119 3.73 0.61 1.16
N VAL A 120 3.04 -0.49 1.38
CA VAL A 120 1.79 -0.54 2.16
C VAL A 120 1.90 -1.55 3.31
N SER A 121 0.86 -1.70 4.11
CA SER A 121 0.83 -2.75 5.13
C SER A 121 0.92 -4.13 4.47
N TYR A 122 1.87 -4.94 4.89
CA TYR A 122 2.08 -6.30 4.38
C TYR A 122 1.17 -7.36 5.02
N TYR A 123 0.25 -6.94 5.89
CA TYR A 123 -0.75 -7.84 6.44
C TYR A 123 -1.97 -7.91 5.52
N ASP A 124 -2.39 -9.11 5.18
CA ASP A 124 -3.68 -9.36 4.54
C ASP A 124 -4.80 -9.35 5.56
N TYR A 125 -4.58 -10.02 6.67
CA TYR A 125 -5.41 -9.96 7.85
C TYR A 125 -4.57 -9.47 9.02
N TYR A 126 -5.09 -8.53 9.80
CA TYR A 126 -4.43 -8.01 10.98
C TYR A 126 -5.41 -7.76 12.10
N GLN A 127 -5.35 -8.59 13.12
CA GLN A 127 -6.01 -8.37 14.41
C GLN A 127 -4.95 -7.92 15.41
N PRO A 128 -4.97 -6.65 15.84
CA PRO A 128 -4.01 -6.19 16.83
C PRO A 128 -4.25 -6.86 18.18
N GLU A 129 -3.16 -7.16 18.89
CA GLU A 129 -3.21 -7.57 20.29
C GLU A 129 -3.98 -6.54 21.12
N ALA A 130 -4.95 -6.97 21.90
CA ALA A 130 -5.77 -6.09 22.74
C ALA A 130 -6.25 -6.81 23.98
N TYR A 131 -6.56 -6.04 25.02
CA TYR A 131 -7.21 -6.55 26.21
C TYR A 131 -8.45 -5.71 26.55
N VAL A 132 -9.55 -6.39 26.85
CA VAL A 132 -10.82 -5.76 27.23
C VAL A 132 -11.07 -6.02 28.71
N PRO A 133 -10.77 -5.08 29.61
CA PRO A 133 -10.86 -5.30 31.06
C PRO A 133 -12.27 -5.66 31.54
N ARG A 134 -13.32 -5.14 30.89
CA ARG A 134 -14.72 -5.38 31.29
C ARG A 134 -15.15 -6.82 31.16
N SER A 135 -14.63 -7.54 30.19
CA SER A 135 -14.95 -8.95 29.90
C SER A 135 -13.80 -9.90 30.24
N ASP A 136 -12.69 -9.39 30.80
CA ASP A 136 -11.46 -10.13 31.04
C ASP A 136 -11.03 -10.94 29.79
N THR A 137 -11.13 -10.31 28.61
CA THR A 137 -10.87 -10.95 27.34
C THR A 137 -9.56 -10.44 26.76
N TYR A 138 -8.59 -11.34 26.63
CA TYR A 138 -7.37 -11.08 25.88
C TYR A 138 -7.54 -11.53 24.44
N ILE A 139 -7.30 -10.60 23.52
CA ILE A 139 -7.30 -10.83 22.08
C ILE A 139 -5.85 -10.97 21.65
N GLU A 140 -5.46 -12.16 21.24
CA GLU A 140 -4.12 -12.40 20.74
C GLU A 140 -3.91 -11.73 19.39
N LYS A 141 -2.67 -11.31 19.12
CA LYS A 141 -2.30 -10.81 17.79
C LYS A 141 -2.40 -11.93 16.79
N GLU A 142 -3.27 -11.75 15.80
CA GLU A 142 -3.38 -12.63 14.66
C GLU A 142 -3.06 -11.85 13.39
N SER A 143 -2.20 -12.40 12.56
CA SER A 143 -1.82 -11.75 11.31
C SER A 143 -1.39 -12.76 10.27
N SER A 144 -1.80 -12.54 9.04
CA SER A 144 -1.25 -13.24 7.88
C SER A 144 -0.43 -12.24 7.04
N VAL A 145 0.79 -12.64 6.69
CA VAL A 145 1.72 -11.81 5.93
C VAL A 145 1.60 -12.14 4.45
N ASN A 146 1.48 -11.09 3.64
CA ASN A 146 1.58 -11.21 2.20
C ASN A 146 3.05 -11.12 1.79
N GLU A 147 3.62 -12.21 1.31
CA GLU A 147 5.04 -12.29 0.94
C GLU A 147 5.40 -11.39 -0.24
N ALA A 148 4.47 -11.18 -1.18
CA ALA A 148 4.70 -10.29 -2.31
C ALA A 148 4.78 -8.82 -1.87
N ILE A 149 3.88 -8.38 -0.97
CA ILE A 149 3.95 -7.03 -0.39
C ILE A 149 5.21 -6.87 0.47
N ASP A 150 5.57 -7.88 1.27
CA ASP A 150 6.80 -7.84 2.08
C ASP A 150 8.05 -7.67 1.19
N ARG A 151 8.14 -8.43 0.08
CA ARG A 151 9.18 -8.26 -0.93
C ARG A 151 9.22 -6.84 -1.50
N MET A 152 8.06 -6.27 -1.86
CA MET A 152 7.97 -4.90 -2.40
C MET A 152 8.43 -3.86 -1.38
N ARG A 153 8.16 -4.07 -0.08
CA ARG A 153 8.68 -3.20 0.99
C ARG A 153 10.19 -3.26 1.10
N HIS A 154 10.79 -4.45 0.98
CA HIS A 154 12.25 -4.61 0.93
C HIS A 154 12.84 -3.95 -0.32
N SER A 155 12.18 -4.07 -1.47
CA SER A 155 12.59 -3.38 -2.69
C SER A 155 12.56 -1.86 -2.51
N ALA A 156 11.51 -1.32 -1.90
CA ALA A 156 11.35 0.11 -1.66
C ALA A 156 12.47 0.68 -0.75
N THR A 157 12.74 0.04 0.38
CA THR A 157 13.81 0.50 1.29
C THR A 157 15.19 0.38 0.66
N ARG A 158 15.45 -0.71 -0.09
CA ARG A 158 16.68 -0.85 -0.88
C ARG A 158 16.81 0.26 -1.92
N ALA A 159 15.75 0.53 -2.71
CA ALA A 159 15.80 1.54 -3.74
C ALA A 159 16.14 2.93 -3.17
N LEU A 160 15.56 3.31 -2.02
CA LEU A 160 15.85 4.57 -1.34
C LEU A 160 17.34 4.68 -0.90
N LEU A 161 17.99 3.56 -0.57
CA LEU A 161 19.38 3.54 -0.15
C LEU A 161 20.38 3.47 -1.33
N GLU A 162 19.94 2.99 -2.51
CA GLU A 162 20.82 2.69 -3.63
C GLU A 162 20.67 3.65 -4.82
N ARG A 163 19.50 4.28 -4.99
CA ARG A 163 19.13 5.03 -6.20
C ARG A 163 18.66 6.45 -5.89
N ASP A 164 18.76 7.34 -6.89
CA ASP A 164 18.25 8.72 -6.81
C ASP A 164 16.89 8.89 -7.50
N ASP A 165 16.57 8.03 -8.45
CA ASP A 165 15.36 8.06 -9.27
C ASP A 165 14.24 7.17 -8.69
N VAL A 166 13.84 7.44 -7.45
CA VAL A 166 12.91 6.61 -6.68
C VAL A 166 11.59 7.31 -6.45
N ILE A 167 10.48 6.65 -6.81
CA ILE A 167 9.13 7.04 -6.46
C ILE A 167 8.55 5.94 -5.56
N ILE A 168 8.21 6.28 -4.33
CA ILE A 168 7.53 5.37 -3.41
C ILE A 168 6.05 5.71 -3.38
N VAL A 169 5.20 4.74 -3.70
CA VAL A 169 3.75 4.86 -3.49
C VAL A 169 3.38 4.11 -2.22
N ALA A 170 2.90 4.82 -1.22
CA ALA A 170 2.64 4.27 0.10
C ALA A 170 1.22 4.56 0.58
N SER A 171 0.72 3.73 1.50
CA SER A 171 -0.43 4.07 2.33
C SER A 171 0.03 4.68 3.65
N VAL A 172 -0.89 5.20 4.45
CA VAL A 172 -0.61 5.73 5.81
C VAL A 172 0.10 4.73 6.75
N SER A 173 0.18 3.46 6.38
CA SER A 173 0.96 2.46 7.11
C SER A 173 2.47 2.73 7.15
N CYS A 174 2.98 3.60 6.28
CA CYS A 174 4.39 4.04 6.29
C CYS A 174 4.76 4.88 7.52
N LEU A 175 3.77 5.32 8.29
CA LEU A 175 3.95 6.02 9.58
C LEU A 175 4.26 5.09 10.75
N TYR A 176 4.07 3.77 10.58
CA TYR A 176 4.46 2.79 11.58
C TYR A 176 5.94 2.49 11.54
N GLY A 177 6.47 2.02 12.67
CA GLY A 177 7.87 1.67 12.81
C GLY A 177 8.34 0.57 11.86
N ILE A 178 9.54 0.78 11.35
CA ILE A 178 10.38 -0.21 10.66
C ILE A 178 11.75 -0.18 11.31
N GLY A 179 12.71 -1.00 10.88
CA GLY A 179 14.07 -0.94 11.41
C GLY A 179 14.77 0.40 11.12
N SER A 180 15.73 0.79 11.94
CA SER A 180 16.48 2.04 11.73
C SER A 180 17.37 1.95 10.48
N VAL A 181 17.55 3.08 9.81
CA VAL A 181 18.44 3.19 8.64
C VAL A 181 19.88 2.78 9.00
N GLU A 182 20.35 3.21 10.18
CA GLU A 182 21.71 2.94 10.63
C GLU A 182 21.97 1.45 10.86
N THR A 183 21.04 0.76 11.58
CA THR A 183 21.21 -0.68 11.83
C THR A 183 21.03 -1.47 10.55
N TYR A 184 20.06 -1.11 9.71
CA TYR A 184 19.83 -1.77 8.43
C TYR A 184 21.03 -1.60 7.49
N SER A 185 21.59 -0.38 7.39
CA SER A 185 22.76 -0.08 6.56
C SER A 185 24.04 -0.70 7.10
N ALA A 186 24.24 -0.74 8.41
CA ALA A 186 25.41 -1.36 9.03
C ALA A 186 25.49 -2.88 8.82
N MET A 187 24.38 -3.51 8.52
CA MET A 187 24.29 -4.95 8.25
C MET A 187 24.47 -5.30 6.76
N ILE A 188 24.49 -4.30 5.86
CA ILE A 188 24.74 -4.52 4.43
C ILE A 188 26.19 -4.97 4.22
N PHE A 189 26.40 -5.92 3.33
CA PHE A 189 27.76 -6.26 2.90
C PHE A 189 27.82 -6.52 1.39
N ASP A 190 29.03 -6.31 0.86
CA ASP A 190 29.32 -6.41 -0.56
C ASP A 190 30.09 -7.69 -0.87
N LEU A 191 29.81 -8.30 -2.02
CA LEU A 191 30.59 -9.38 -2.61
C LEU A 191 31.11 -8.93 -3.98
N LYS A 192 32.39 -9.06 -4.23
CA LYS A 192 33.03 -8.63 -5.47
C LYS A 192 33.79 -9.78 -6.09
N LYS A 193 33.79 -9.87 -7.39
CA LYS A 193 34.65 -10.80 -8.14
C LYS A 193 36.12 -10.51 -7.83
N GLY A 194 36.90 -11.55 -7.57
CA GLY A 194 38.32 -11.46 -7.18
C GLY A 194 38.53 -11.15 -5.70
N GLN A 195 37.46 -11.03 -4.91
CA GLN A 195 37.60 -10.81 -3.46
C GLN A 195 37.99 -12.11 -2.76
N VAL A 196 39.00 -12.04 -1.89
CA VAL A 196 39.32 -13.12 -0.98
C VAL A 196 38.40 -13.06 0.22
N ALA A 197 37.57 -14.07 0.43
CA ALA A 197 36.58 -14.13 1.50
C ALA A 197 36.30 -15.58 1.93
N ASP A 198 36.40 -15.83 3.24
CA ASP A 198 36.00 -17.12 3.80
C ASP A 198 34.49 -17.36 3.66
N ASN A 199 34.12 -18.42 2.96
CA ASN A 199 32.74 -18.84 2.77
C ASN A 199 31.98 -18.95 4.10
N ARG A 200 32.62 -19.43 5.17
CA ARG A 200 32.02 -19.53 6.52
C ARG A 200 31.70 -18.16 7.11
N GLU A 201 32.52 -17.15 6.82
CA GLU A 201 32.28 -15.79 7.27
C GLU A 201 31.08 -15.19 6.54
N ILE A 202 30.96 -15.40 5.23
CA ILE A 202 29.80 -14.97 4.45
C ILE A 202 28.54 -15.63 4.95
N ILE A 203 28.55 -16.94 5.23
CA ILE A 203 27.42 -17.66 5.80
C ILE A 203 27.02 -17.07 7.16
N ARG A 204 27.99 -16.75 8.03
CA ARG A 204 27.69 -16.09 9.32
C ARG A 204 27.03 -14.72 9.11
N LYS A 205 27.46 -13.93 8.13
CA LYS A 205 26.85 -12.65 7.78
C LYS A 205 25.44 -12.85 7.27
N LEU A 206 25.18 -13.82 6.40
CA LEU A 206 23.84 -14.15 5.92
C LEU A 206 22.87 -14.54 7.05
N VAL A 207 23.32 -15.38 7.99
CA VAL A 207 22.52 -15.75 9.16
C VAL A 207 22.22 -14.53 10.04
N ALA A 208 23.20 -13.65 10.25
CA ALA A 208 23.02 -12.40 10.98
C ALA A 208 22.01 -11.47 10.28
N LEU A 209 21.92 -11.49 8.95
CA LEU A 209 20.94 -10.80 8.12
C LEU A 209 19.57 -11.50 8.08
N GLN A 210 19.35 -12.54 8.89
CA GLN A 210 18.12 -13.32 8.96
C GLN A 210 17.81 -14.17 7.71
N TYR A 211 18.82 -14.46 6.86
CA TYR A 211 18.68 -15.47 5.82
C TYR A 211 18.69 -16.87 6.44
N LYS A 212 17.86 -17.75 5.89
CA LYS A 212 17.78 -19.15 6.34
C LYS A 212 18.50 -20.07 5.37
N ARG A 213 19.27 -21.03 5.89
CA ARG A 213 19.82 -22.08 5.05
C ARG A 213 18.72 -23.08 4.69
N ASN A 214 18.48 -23.27 3.42
CA ASN A 214 17.56 -24.29 2.92
C ASN A 214 18.10 -24.84 1.60
N ASP A 215 18.69 -26.04 1.68
CA ASP A 215 19.31 -26.70 0.54
C ASP A 215 18.26 -27.43 -0.33
N ALA A 216 17.07 -27.72 0.22
CA ALA A 216 16.00 -28.46 -0.47
C ALA A 216 14.98 -27.54 -1.13
N ALA A 217 14.42 -26.56 -0.39
CA ALA A 217 13.46 -25.59 -0.89
C ALA A 217 14.11 -24.20 -0.96
N PHE A 218 14.63 -23.83 -2.12
CA PHE A 218 15.33 -22.57 -2.33
C PHE A 218 14.32 -21.48 -2.70
N ALA A 219 13.95 -20.68 -1.74
CA ALA A 219 12.98 -19.61 -1.85
C ALA A 219 13.59 -18.26 -1.42
N ARG A 220 12.87 -17.19 -1.61
CA ARG A 220 13.23 -15.84 -1.19
C ARG A 220 13.68 -15.81 0.29
N GLY A 221 14.76 -15.09 0.58
CA GLY A 221 15.32 -15.01 1.92
C GLY A 221 16.09 -16.25 2.37
N ASN A 222 16.33 -17.19 1.47
CA ASN A 222 17.15 -18.37 1.75
C ASN A 222 18.50 -18.30 1.06
N PHE A 223 19.45 -19.04 1.60
CA PHE A 223 20.69 -19.39 0.92
C PHE A 223 20.92 -20.90 0.96
N ARG A 224 21.69 -21.39 0.02
CA ARG A 224 22.10 -22.81 -0.02
C ARG A 224 23.56 -22.94 -0.47
N VAL A 225 24.21 -24.03 -0.09
CA VAL A 225 25.61 -24.31 -0.43
C VAL A 225 25.65 -25.56 -1.30
N ARG A 226 26.25 -25.46 -2.48
CA ARG A 226 26.42 -26.58 -3.43
C ARG A 226 27.90 -26.64 -3.87
N GLY A 227 28.68 -27.56 -3.26
CA GLY A 227 30.11 -27.65 -3.52
C GLY A 227 30.82 -26.35 -3.18
N ASP A 228 31.57 -25.79 -4.12
CA ASP A 228 32.27 -24.53 -4.00
C ASP A 228 31.43 -23.30 -4.39
N SER A 229 30.11 -23.46 -4.41
CA SER A 229 29.19 -22.37 -4.74
C SER A 229 28.22 -22.07 -3.59
N LEU A 230 28.05 -20.78 -3.32
CA LEU A 230 27.04 -20.23 -2.43
C LEU A 230 25.95 -19.57 -3.26
N GLU A 231 24.71 -20.02 -3.13
CA GLU A 231 23.56 -19.43 -3.79
C GLU A 231 22.73 -18.65 -2.78
N ILE A 232 22.35 -17.42 -3.14
CA ILE A 232 21.62 -16.47 -2.28
C ILE A 232 20.38 -16.01 -3.05
N PHE A 233 19.19 -16.15 -2.44
CA PHE A 233 17.96 -15.59 -2.98
C PHE A 233 17.59 -14.32 -2.20
N PRO A 234 17.88 -13.12 -2.77
CA PRO A 234 17.68 -11.86 -2.06
C PRO A 234 16.21 -11.61 -1.67
N SER A 235 16.01 -10.91 -0.56
CA SER A 235 14.68 -10.59 -0.02
C SER A 235 13.83 -9.70 -0.93
N HIS A 236 14.45 -8.92 -1.81
CA HIS A 236 13.81 -7.96 -2.70
C HIS A 236 13.62 -8.47 -4.15
N TYR A 237 14.15 -9.66 -4.48
CA TYR A 237 13.95 -10.27 -5.80
C TYR A 237 12.77 -11.22 -5.82
N GLU A 238 12.15 -11.35 -6.98
CA GLU A 238 11.00 -12.21 -7.22
C GLU A 238 11.42 -13.56 -7.81
N ASP A 239 12.28 -13.53 -8.83
CA ASP A 239 12.57 -14.64 -9.71
C ASP A 239 14.06 -14.75 -10.06
N MET A 240 14.91 -14.04 -9.34
CA MET A 240 16.33 -14.02 -9.59
C MET A 240 17.11 -14.30 -8.31
N ALA A 241 18.16 -15.08 -8.43
CA ALA A 241 19.08 -15.38 -7.33
C ALA A 241 20.53 -15.20 -7.78
N TRP A 242 21.41 -15.07 -6.84
CA TRP A 242 22.84 -14.97 -7.08
C TRP A 242 23.53 -16.27 -6.76
N ARG A 243 24.46 -16.69 -7.62
CA ARG A 243 25.41 -17.77 -7.39
C ARG A 243 26.79 -17.17 -7.31
N VAL A 244 27.44 -17.35 -6.18
CA VAL A 244 28.82 -16.95 -5.91
C VAL A 244 29.67 -18.20 -5.94
N SER A 245 30.52 -18.34 -6.96
CA SER A 245 31.42 -19.48 -7.14
C SER A 245 32.81 -19.14 -6.61
N PHE A 246 33.40 -20.05 -5.86
CA PHE A 246 34.71 -19.87 -5.23
C PHE A 246 35.76 -20.77 -5.89
N PHE A 247 36.95 -20.26 -6.00
CA PHE A 247 38.17 -21.04 -6.23
C PHE A 247 39.06 -20.90 -5.01
N GLY A 248 39.05 -21.89 -4.12
CA GLY A 248 39.62 -21.76 -2.79
C GLY A 248 38.85 -20.72 -1.95
N ASP A 249 39.56 -19.69 -1.50
CA ASP A 249 38.99 -18.57 -0.72
C ASP A 249 38.73 -17.32 -1.59
N GLU A 250 38.86 -17.40 -2.92
CA GLU A 250 38.64 -16.29 -3.84
C GLU A 250 37.32 -16.45 -4.58
N ILE A 251 36.55 -15.36 -4.67
CA ILE A 251 35.32 -15.30 -5.46
C ILE A 251 35.68 -15.23 -6.96
N GLU A 252 35.55 -16.37 -7.66
CA GLU A 252 35.88 -16.49 -9.07
C GLU A 252 34.85 -15.85 -9.97
N GLU A 253 33.56 -16.12 -9.71
CA GLU A 253 32.45 -15.62 -10.52
C GLU A 253 31.23 -15.35 -9.64
N ILE A 254 30.50 -14.28 -9.99
CA ILE A 254 29.15 -14.00 -9.46
C ILE A 254 28.19 -14.03 -10.64
N THR A 255 27.19 -14.90 -10.57
CA THR A 255 26.16 -15.02 -11.64
C THR A 255 24.78 -14.77 -11.07
N GLU A 256 23.98 -14.04 -11.84
CA GLU A 256 22.54 -13.95 -11.66
C GLU A 256 21.87 -15.08 -12.44
N PHE A 257 20.97 -15.80 -11.79
CA PHE A 257 20.31 -16.95 -12.40
C PHE A 257 18.84 -17.05 -11.96
N ASP A 258 18.04 -17.70 -12.76
CA ASP A 258 16.66 -18.07 -12.44
C ASP A 258 16.69 -19.27 -11.47
N PRO A 259 16.19 -19.12 -10.22
CA PRO A 259 16.26 -20.19 -9.22
C PRO A 259 15.41 -21.40 -9.55
N LEU A 260 14.39 -21.28 -10.42
CA LEU A 260 13.52 -22.35 -10.85
C LEU A 260 14.17 -23.22 -11.92
N THR A 261 14.71 -22.60 -12.96
CA THR A 261 15.31 -23.29 -14.11
C THR A 261 16.80 -23.52 -13.97
N GLY A 262 17.47 -22.83 -13.02
CA GLY A 262 18.92 -22.81 -12.88
C GLY A 262 19.66 -22.07 -14.01
N LYS A 263 18.92 -21.44 -14.94
CA LYS A 263 19.50 -20.79 -16.12
C LYS A 263 20.21 -19.50 -15.74
N LYS A 264 21.44 -19.36 -16.18
CA LYS A 264 22.23 -18.13 -16.04
C LYS A 264 21.61 -17.00 -16.85
N ILE A 265 21.37 -15.86 -16.18
CA ILE A 265 20.82 -14.64 -16.78
C ILE A 265 21.95 -13.68 -17.11
N ALA A 266 22.83 -13.40 -16.13
CA ALA A 266 23.92 -12.44 -16.27
C ALA A 266 25.15 -12.86 -15.45
N THR A 267 26.31 -12.28 -15.80
CA THR A 267 27.51 -12.31 -14.95
C THR A 267 27.67 -10.93 -14.33
N LEU A 268 27.86 -10.90 -13.02
CA LEU A 268 27.99 -9.68 -12.24
C LEU A 268 29.43 -9.57 -11.70
N ASN A 269 29.93 -8.34 -11.60
CA ASN A 269 31.21 -8.08 -10.96
C ASN A 269 31.05 -7.77 -9.46
N TYR A 270 29.82 -7.46 -9.06
CA TYR A 270 29.52 -6.95 -7.72
C TYR A 270 28.05 -7.24 -7.38
N VAL A 271 27.78 -7.60 -6.14
CA VAL A 271 26.44 -7.65 -5.55
C VAL A 271 26.46 -7.10 -4.14
N ARG A 272 25.40 -6.44 -3.76
CA ARG A 272 25.17 -5.92 -2.41
C ARG A 272 24.05 -6.69 -1.73
N VAL A 273 24.35 -7.31 -0.60
CA VAL A 273 23.43 -8.14 0.16
C VAL A 273 22.74 -7.31 1.23
N PHE A 274 21.42 -7.22 1.16
CA PHE A 274 20.55 -6.55 2.14
C PHE A 274 19.94 -7.57 3.10
N ALA A 275 19.50 -7.09 4.25
CA ALA A 275 18.86 -7.94 5.24
C ALA A 275 17.51 -8.53 4.76
N ASN A 276 17.17 -9.69 5.29
CA ASN A 276 15.90 -10.37 5.03
C ASN A 276 14.78 -9.95 6.00
N SER A 277 15.02 -8.96 6.83
CA SER A 277 14.05 -8.36 7.73
C SER A 277 14.41 -6.89 7.96
N HIS A 278 13.43 -6.03 8.10
CA HIS A 278 13.67 -4.63 8.49
C HIS A 278 14.09 -4.50 9.97
N TYR A 279 13.76 -5.48 10.82
CA TYR A 279 14.09 -5.50 12.24
C TYR A 279 15.37 -6.30 12.54
N VAL A 280 16.36 -6.26 11.64
CA VAL A 280 17.68 -6.82 11.96
C VAL A 280 18.44 -5.89 12.90
N THR A 281 19.08 -6.51 13.88
CA THR A 281 19.85 -5.78 14.90
C THR A 281 21.20 -6.45 15.09
N PRO A 282 22.32 -5.69 15.06
CA PRO A 282 23.65 -6.23 15.32
C PRO A 282 23.72 -6.93 16.68
N GLY A 283 24.48 -8.04 16.77
CA GLY A 283 24.59 -8.84 17.98
C GLY A 283 24.94 -8.06 19.27
N PRO A 284 25.90 -7.12 19.25
CA PRO A 284 26.18 -6.27 20.41
C PRO A 284 25.00 -5.42 20.85
N THR A 285 24.29 -4.79 19.90
CA THR A 285 23.10 -3.98 20.17
C THR A 285 21.96 -4.84 20.73
N LEU A 286 21.81 -6.07 20.22
CA LEU A 286 20.79 -7.01 20.70
C LEU A 286 21.06 -7.44 22.16
N LYS A 287 22.33 -7.60 22.56
CA LYS A 287 22.68 -7.86 23.97
C LYS A 287 22.35 -6.69 24.88
N GLN A 288 22.70 -5.46 24.47
CA GLN A 288 22.37 -4.25 25.24
C GLN A 288 20.84 -4.09 25.35
N ALA A 289 20.11 -4.31 24.26
CA ALA A 289 18.65 -4.29 24.28
C ALA A 289 18.08 -5.32 25.26
N SER A 290 18.59 -6.56 25.26
CA SER A 290 18.16 -7.61 26.17
C SER A 290 18.44 -7.27 27.63
N GLU A 291 19.55 -6.62 27.96
CA GLU A 291 19.88 -6.14 29.30
C GLU A 291 18.92 -5.01 29.73
N ALA A 292 18.64 -4.06 28.85
CA ALA A 292 17.70 -2.97 29.12
C ALA A 292 16.25 -3.48 29.30
N ILE A 293 15.82 -4.48 28.52
CA ILE A 293 14.51 -5.15 28.68
C ILE A 293 14.43 -5.83 30.06
N ARG A 294 15.49 -6.56 30.49
CA ARG A 294 15.50 -7.16 31.83
C ARG A 294 15.44 -6.14 32.93
N HIS A 295 16.10 -5.00 32.76
CA HIS A 295 16.08 -3.92 33.75
C HIS A 295 14.67 -3.33 33.88
N GLU A 296 14.01 -2.99 32.75
CA GLU A 296 12.64 -2.50 32.76
C GLU A 296 11.67 -3.53 33.36
N LEU A 297 11.83 -4.83 33.01
CA LEU A 297 11.04 -5.90 33.61
C LEU A 297 11.18 -5.92 35.14
N ALA A 298 12.41 -5.91 35.65
CA ALA A 298 12.67 -5.96 37.10
C ALA A 298 12.08 -4.75 37.84
N GLU A 299 12.12 -3.56 37.25
CA GLU A 299 11.48 -2.38 37.84
C GLU A 299 9.95 -2.50 37.83
N ARG A 300 9.35 -2.92 36.70
CA ARG A 300 7.91 -3.04 36.56
C ARG A 300 7.34 -4.15 37.45
N LEU A 301 8.04 -5.27 37.64
CA LEU A 301 7.62 -6.32 38.58
C LEU A 301 7.53 -5.81 40.01
N LYS A 302 8.54 -5.04 40.49
CA LYS A 302 8.51 -4.42 41.80
C LYS A 302 7.33 -3.47 42.02
N GLU A 303 6.99 -2.69 40.98
CA GLU A 303 5.81 -1.80 41.01
C GLU A 303 4.52 -2.61 41.15
N LEU A 304 4.32 -3.62 40.30
CA LEU A 304 3.12 -4.45 40.31
C LEU A 304 2.97 -5.25 41.62
N GLU A 305 4.07 -5.78 42.15
CA GLU A 305 4.08 -6.46 43.47
C GLU A 305 3.74 -5.53 44.61
N ALA A 306 4.29 -4.31 44.60
CA ALA A 306 3.98 -3.28 45.59
C ALA A 306 2.50 -2.85 45.56
N GLU A 307 1.88 -2.88 44.39
CA GLU A 307 0.46 -2.63 44.19
C GLU A 307 -0.43 -3.86 44.48
N GLY A 308 0.16 -5.02 44.80
CA GLY A 308 -0.55 -6.28 45.04
C GLY A 308 -1.11 -6.96 43.78
N ARG A 309 -0.62 -6.58 42.60
CA ARG A 309 -1.05 -7.06 41.28
C ARG A 309 -0.20 -8.26 40.84
N LEU A 310 -0.30 -9.34 41.60
CA LEU A 310 0.57 -10.52 41.44
C LEU A 310 0.29 -11.29 40.13
N LEU A 311 -0.94 -11.29 39.65
CA LEU A 311 -1.30 -11.97 38.40
C LEU A 311 -0.67 -11.27 37.19
N GLU A 312 -0.74 -9.96 37.15
CA GLU A 312 -0.12 -9.14 36.12
C GLU A 312 1.41 -9.26 36.15
N ALA A 313 1.99 -9.27 37.35
CA ALA A 313 3.43 -9.47 37.52
C ALA A 313 3.88 -10.83 36.95
N GLN A 314 3.22 -11.92 37.33
CA GLN A 314 3.54 -13.26 36.84
C GLN A 314 3.40 -13.36 35.31
N ARG A 315 2.32 -12.82 34.76
CA ARG A 315 2.05 -12.82 33.30
C ARG A 315 3.15 -12.10 32.56
N LEU A 316 3.50 -10.89 33.01
CA LEU A 316 4.54 -10.07 32.41
C LEU A 316 5.91 -10.74 32.45
N GLU A 317 6.26 -11.33 33.61
CA GLU A 317 7.52 -12.05 33.80
C GLU A 317 7.66 -13.23 32.84
N GLN A 318 6.66 -14.09 32.79
CA GLN A 318 6.65 -15.27 31.93
C GLN A 318 6.80 -14.90 30.45
N ARG A 319 6.01 -13.93 30.02
CA ARG A 319 6.02 -13.49 28.61
C ARG A 319 7.34 -12.87 28.21
N THR A 320 7.85 -11.96 29.03
CA THR A 320 9.10 -11.23 28.70
C THR A 320 10.31 -12.17 28.74
N ASN A 321 10.38 -13.08 29.70
CA ASN A 321 11.48 -14.07 29.74
C ASN A 321 11.45 -15.00 28.53
N PHE A 322 10.27 -15.47 28.10
CA PHE A 322 10.13 -16.26 26.89
C PHE A 322 10.60 -15.49 25.64
N ASP A 323 10.18 -14.23 25.50
CA ASP A 323 10.61 -13.37 24.39
C ASP A 323 12.14 -13.17 24.40
N LEU A 324 12.77 -12.98 25.57
CA LEU A 324 14.23 -12.85 25.73
C LEU A 324 14.99 -14.13 25.37
N GLU A 325 14.45 -15.33 25.70
CA GLU A 325 15.02 -16.61 25.31
C GLU A 325 14.98 -16.77 23.78
N MET A 326 13.87 -16.43 23.15
CA MET A 326 13.74 -16.47 21.70
C MET A 326 14.71 -15.49 21.00
N ILE A 327 14.84 -14.26 21.52
CA ILE A 327 15.80 -13.27 21.03
C ILE A 327 17.23 -13.80 21.14
N ALA A 328 17.59 -14.43 22.27
CA ALA A 328 18.93 -15.00 22.47
C ALA A 328 19.22 -16.17 21.51
N ALA A 329 18.20 -17.02 21.23
CA ALA A 329 18.36 -18.20 20.41
C ALA A 329 18.35 -17.90 18.90
N THR A 330 17.48 -16.99 18.44
CA THR A 330 17.20 -16.76 17.01
C THR A 330 17.46 -15.34 16.53
N GLY A 331 17.74 -14.41 17.44
CA GLY A 331 17.86 -12.98 17.14
C GLY A 331 16.50 -12.27 16.98
N SER A 332 15.37 -12.95 17.21
CA SER A 332 14.02 -12.39 17.04
C SER A 332 12.99 -13.10 17.94
N CYS A 333 11.83 -12.50 18.12
CA CYS A 333 10.69 -13.13 18.81
C CYS A 333 9.36 -12.66 18.17
N ALA A 334 8.26 -13.33 18.48
CA ALA A 334 6.93 -12.90 18.07
C ALA A 334 6.57 -11.56 18.76
N GLY A 335 6.31 -10.52 17.96
CA GLY A 335 6.06 -9.17 18.48
C GLY A 335 7.32 -8.40 18.87
N ILE A 336 8.46 -8.70 18.24
CA ILE A 336 9.75 -8.02 18.49
C ILE A 336 9.64 -6.49 18.37
N GLU A 337 8.70 -6.01 17.56
CA GLU A 337 8.42 -4.59 17.40
C GLU A 337 8.03 -3.89 18.73
N ASN A 338 7.50 -4.62 19.72
CA ASN A 338 7.17 -4.05 21.04
C ASN A 338 8.43 -3.65 21.84
N TYR A 339 9.58 -4.14 21.42
CA TYR A 339 10.88 -3.79 21.99
C TYR A 339 11.67 -2.79 21.13
N SER A 340 11.01 -2.16 20.13
CA SER A 340 11.63 -1.26 19.15
C SER A 340 12.46 -0.15 19.79
N ARG A 341 12.02 0.42 20.89
CA ARG A 341 12.78 1.45 21.66
C ARG A 341 14.20 0.99 22.00
N PHE A 342 14.34 -0.21 22.51
CA PHE A 342 15.64 -0.77 22.91
C PHE A 342 16.48 -1.22 21.71
N LEU A 343 15.82 -1.76 20.68
CA LEU A 343 16.48 -2.22 19.46
C LEU A 343 17.04 -1.08 18.61
N THR A 344 16.43 0.10 18.71
CA THR A 344 16.80 1.29 17.93
C THR A 344 17.51 2.37 18.75
N GLY A 345 17.67 2.16 20.07
CA GLY A 345 18.33 3.11 20.97
C GLY A 345 17.57 4.40 21.19
N ARG A 346 16.24 4.42 20.95
CA ARG A 346 15.40 5.59 21.16
C ARG A 346 15.14 5.85 22.62
N LEU A 347 14.97 7.13 22.97
CA LEU A 347 14.60 7.55 24.32
C LEU A 347 13.11 7.28 24.59
N PRO A 348 12.72 7.16 25.87
CA PRO A 348 11.31 7.02 26.22
C PRO A 348 10.44 8.14 25.64
N GLY A 349 9.34 7.77 24.94
CA GLY A 349 8.42 8.69 24.30
C GLY A 349 8.78 9.07 22.87
N GLU A 350 9.99 8.77 22.39
CA GLU A 350 10.37 8.95 20.99
C GLU A 350 9.67 7.94 20.08
N PRO A 351 9.31 8.34 18.84
CA PRO A 351 8.74 7.41 17.88
C PRO A 351 9.78 6.41 17.37
N PRO A 352 9.34 5.23 16.91
CA PRO A 352 10.23 4.30 16.22
C PRO A 352 10.67 4.88 14.87
N PRO A 353 11.79 4.40 14.29
CA PRO A 353 12.18 4.74 12.93
C PRO A 353 11.09 4.36 11.94
N THR A 354 10.79 5.25 10.99
CA THR A 354 9.76 5.05 9.98
C THR A 354 10.32 5.23 8.57
N LEU A 355 9.50 5.03 7.54
CA LEU A 355 9.89 5.25 6.15
C LEU A 355 10.40 6.68 5.91
N PHE A 356 9.94 7.68 6.69
CA PHE A 356 10.39 9.06 6.56
C PHE A 356 11.90 9.23 6.84
N GLU A 357 12.49 8.39 7.67
CA GLU A 357 13.94 8.42 7.91
C GLU A 357 14.76 7.86 6.74
N TYR A 358 14.14 7.03 5.90
CA TYR A 358 14.78 6.51 4.68
C TYR A 358 14.73 7.51 3.52
N LEU A 359 13.83 8.49 3.56
CA LEU A 359 13.71 9.48 2.50
C LEU A 359 14.93 10.42 2.46
N PRO A 360 15.50 10.71 1.28
CA PRO A 360 16.55 11.71 1.16
C PRO A 360 16.02 13.12 1.48
N ASP A 361 16.93 14.01 1.91
CA ASP A 361 16.56 15.34 2.38
C ASP A 361 15.91 16.22 1.29
N ASN A 362 16.23 15.94 0.03
CA ASN A 362 15.64 16.61 -1.13
C ASN A 362 14.37 15.93 -1.67
N ALA A 363 13.81 14.96 -0.96
CA ALA A 363 12.59 14.28 -1.41
C ALA A 363 11.40 15.23 -1.50
N LEU A 364 10.41 14.85 -2.32
CA LEU A 364 9.09 15.47 -2.39
C LEU A 364 8.05 14.54 -1.75
N LEU A 365 7.04 15.12 -1.11
CA LEU A 365 5.88 14.39 -0.61
C LEU A 365 4.63 14.86 -1.37
N PHE A 366 3.93 13.94 -2.00
CA PHE A 366 2.59 14.15 -2.52
C PHE A 366 1.59 13.44 -1.60
N VAL A 367 0.63 14.18 -1.09
CA VAL A 367 -0.45 13.62 -0.25
C VAL A 367 -1.72 13.57 -1.09
N ASP A 368 -2.01 12.40 -1.64
CA ASP A 368 -3.21 12.22 -2.45
C ASP A 368 -4.45 12.11 -1.57
N GLU A 369 -5.57 12.66 -2.08
CA GLU A 369 -6.82 12.82 -1.34
C GLU A 369 -6.57 13.38 0.08
N SER A 370 -5.80 14.48 0.14
CA SER A 370 -5.26 15.06 1.37
C SER A 370 -6.34 15.35 2.42
N HIS A 371 -7.55 15.74 1.99
CA HIS A 371 -8.72 15.93 2.86
C HIS A 371 -9.11 14.69 3.68
N GLN A 372 -8.70 13.48 3.24
CA GLN A 372 -8.86 12.22 3.98
C GLN A 372 -7.57 11.78 4.66
N THR A 373 -6.46 11.86 3.94
CA THR A 373 -5.15 11.35 4.40
C THR A 373 -4.64 12.13 5.61
N ILE A 374 -4.74 13.44 5.62
CA ILE A 374 -4.27 14.28 6.73
C ILE A 374 -5.04 14.01 8.03
N PRO A 375 -6.38 14.04 8.08
CA PRO A 375 -7.12 13.65 9.29
C PRO A 375 -6.85 12.21 9.75
N GLN A 376 -6.63 11.28 8.83
CA GLN A 376 -6.31 9.89 9.16
C GLN A 376 -4.96 9.78 9.89
N ILE A 377 -3.93 10.52 9.44
CA ILE A 377 -2.64 10.61 10.14
C ILE A 377 -2.84 11.09 11.58
N GLY A 378 -3.66 12.10 11.79
CA GLY A 378 -3.96 12.64 13.13
C GLY A 378 -4.68 11.65 14.06
N ALA A 379 -5.51 10.76 13.51
CA ALA A 379 -6.29 9.82 14.30
C ALA A 379 -5.53 8.54 14.70
N MET A 380 -4.54 8.11 13.90
CA MET A 380 -3.89 6.80 14.05
C MET A 380 -3.18 6.64 15.40
N SER A 381 -2.42 7.64 15.85
CA SER A 381 -1.63 7.55 17.08
C SER A 381 -2.49 7.42 18.34
N LYS A 382 -3.66 8.06 18.36
CA LYS A 382 -4.58 8.07 19.53
C LYS A 382 -5.19 6.69 19.79
N GLY A 383 -5.60 5.99 18.73
CA GLY A 383 -6.17 4.65 18.82
C GLY A 383 -5.15 3.61 19.29
N ASP A 384 -3.96 3.62 18.73
CA ASP A 384 -2.88 2.70 19.08
C ASP A 384 -2.40 2.90 20.53
N HIS A 385 -2.26 4.15 20.96
CA HIS A 385 -1.84 4.52 22.33
C HIS A 385 -2.77 3.94 23.40
N ARG A 386 -4.10 4.15 23.26
CA ARG A 386 -5.08 3.65 24.24
C ARG A 386 -5.00 2.14 24.40
N ARG A 387 -4.88 1.41 23.29
CA ARG A 387 -4.76 -0.04 23.28
C ARG A 387 -3.49 -0.52 24.01
N LYS A 388 -2.35 0.12 23.76
CA LYS A 388 -1.06 -0.26 24.36
C LYS A 388 -0.93 0.11 25.82
N ILE A 389 -1.50 1.21 26.25
CA ILE A 389 -1.61 1.52 27.70
C ILE A 389 -2.31 0.38 28.43
N THR A 390 -3.44 -0.08 27.91
CA THR A 390 -4.19 -1.17 28.54
C THR A 390 -3.35 -2.47 28.61
N LEU A 391 -2.63 -2.81 27.55
CA LEU A 391 -1.74 -3.99 27.56
C LEU A 391 -0.61 -3.86 28.58
N ALA A 392 0.00 -2.68 28.69
CA ALA A 392 1.08 -2.41 29.67
C ALA A 392 0.56 -2.37 31.10
N GLU A 393 -0.61 -1.78 31.31
CA GLU A 393 -1.24 -1.67 32.64
C GLU A 393 -1.60 -3.06 33.19
N TYR A 394 -2.16 -3.94 32.36
CA TYR A 394 -2.58 -5.28 32.79
C TYR A 394 -1.52 -6.37 32.61
N GLY A 395 -0.24 -6.02 32.46
CA GLY A 395 0.89 -6.94 32.47
C GLY A 395 1.00 -7.86 31.25
N PHE A 396 0.40 -7.50 30.11
CA PHE A 396 0.58 -8.25 28.84
C PHE A 396 1.83 -7.83 28.12
N ARG A 397 2.28 -6.55 28.28
CA ARG A 397 3.48 -6.00 27.67
C ARG A 397 4.19 -5.06 28.63
N LEU A 398 5.50 -4.86 28.41
CA LEU A 398 6.28 -3.83 29.12
C LEU A 398 5.79 -2.43 28.75
N PRO A 399 5.91 -1.43 29.64
CA PRO A 399 5.53 -0.03 29.36
C PRO A 399 6.19 0.52 28.10
N SER A 400 7.42 0.10 27.77
CA SER A 400 8.14 0.49 26.55
C SER A 400 7.40 0.15 25.25
N CYS A 401 6.45 -0.79 25.26
CA CYS A 401 5.65 -1.13 24.09
C CYS A 401 4.84 0.06 23.56
N ILE A 402 4.54 1.06 24.41
CA ILE A 402 3.80 2.27 24.06
C ILE A 402 4.57 3.10 23.02
N ASP A 403 5.90 3.03 23.02
CA ASP A 403 6.75 3.78 22.10
C ASP A 403 6.81 3.16 20.70
N ASN A 404 6.42 1.88 20.55
CA ASN A 404 6.19 1.28 19.23
C ASN A 404 4.82 1.74 18.69
N ARG A 405 4.76 2.90 18.11
CA ARG A 405 3.53 3.57 17.66
C ARG A 405 3.73 4.23 16.31
N PRO A 406 2.66 4.55 15.58
CA PRO A 406 2.80 5.43 14.42
C PRO A 406 3.28 6.83 14.86
N LEU A 407 3.87 7.56 13.94
CA LEU A 407 4.18 8.98 14.16
C LEU A 407 2.92 9.72 14.61
N ARG A 408 3.07 10.60 15.58
CA ARG A 408 2.06 11.60 15.90
C ARG A 408 1.97 12.60 14.76
N PHE A 409 0.84 13.27 14.64
CA PHE A 409 0.66 14.26 13.57
C PHE A 409 1.75 15.36 13.59
N ALA A 410 2.03 15.91 14.77
CA ALA A 410 3.06 16.93 14.92
C ALA A 410 4.48 16.43 14.58
N GLU A 411 4.81 15.18 14.94
CA GLU A 411 6.09 14.55 14.58
C GLU A 411 6.17 14.32 13.05
N CYS A 412 5.10 13.85 12.44
CA CYS A 412 5.00 13.67 10.99
C CYS A 412 5.16 15.02 10.27
N ASP A 413 4.49 16.06 10.77
CA ASP A 413 4.60 17.42 10.23
C ASP A 413 6.04 17.95 10.30
N MET A 414 6.78 17.66 11.37
CA MET A 414 8.19 18.06 11.48
C MET A 414 9.11 17.27 10.56
N MET A 415 8.82 15.96 10.33
CA MET A 415 9.67 15.07 9.52
C MET A 415 9.45 15.20 8.02
N ARG A 416 8.24 15.52 7.60
CA ARG A 416 7.90 15.55 6.18
C ARG A 416 8.75 16.55 5.38
N PRO A 417 9.13 16.22 4.15
CA PRO A 417 9.81 17.14 3.23
C PRO A 417 8.83 18.17 2.64
N GLN A 418 9.25 18.90 1.60
CA GLN A 418 8.36 19.74 0.80
C GLN A 418 7.17 18.92 0.33
N THR A 419 5.98 19.45 0.53
CA THR A 419 4.73 18.69 0.41
C THR A 419 3.75 19.36 -0.54
N VAL A 420 3.21 18.59 -1.47
CA VAL A 420 2.08 18.96 -2.31
C VAL A 420 0.86 18.17 -1.85
N SER A 421 -0.11 18.85 -1.27
CA SER A 421 -1.41 18.29 -0.91
C SER A 421 -2.33 18.28 -2.13
N VAL A 422 -2.80 17.10 -2.54
CA VAL A 422 -3.59 16.92 -3.75
C VAL A 422 -5.00 16.53 -3.38
N SER A 423 -5.99 17.34 -3.77
CA SER A 423 -7.40 17.06 -3.47
C SER A 423 -8.34 17.83 -4.40
N ALA A 424 -9.55 17.29 -4.62
CA ALA A 424 -10.64 18.04 -5.23
C ALA A 424 -11.33 19.00 -4.24
N THR A 425 -11.14 18.77 -2.96
CA THR A 425 -11.72 19.51 -1.83
C THR A 425 -10.70 19.59 -0.69
N PRO A 426 -9.64 20.39 -0.81
CA PRO A 426 -8.62 20.53 0.24
C PRO A 426 -9.25 20.88 1.58
N GLY A 427 -8.69 20.35 2.67
CA GLY A 427 -9.14 20.63 4.03
C GLY A 427 -8.62 21.95 4.57
N THR A 428 -9.09 22.33 5.76
CA THR A 428 -8.68 23.58 6.42
C THR A 428 -7.20 23.60 6.74
N TRP A 429 -6.64 22.47 7.16
CA TRP A 429 -5.22 22.39 7.51
C TRP A 429 -4.30 22.73 6.33
N GLU A 430 -4.56 22.18 5.14
CA GLU A 430 -3.77 22.44 3.93
C GLU A 430 -3.90 23.89 3.50
N MET A 431 -5.14 24.42 3.53
CA MET A 431 -5.42 25.78 3.14
C MET A 431 -4.83 26.82 4.10
N ASP A 432 -4.83 26.53 5.41
CA ASP A 432 -4.19 27.40 6.40
C ASP A 432 -2.68 27.44 6.21
N ARG A 433 -2.05 26.29 5.86
CA ARG A 433 -0.61 26.20 5.60
C ARG A 433 -0.17 27.03 4.38
N THR A 434 -0.98 27.08 3.36
CA THR A 434 -0.70 27.85 2.13
C THR A 434 -1.37 29.23 2.14
N GLN A 435 -1.95 29.65 3.26
CA GLN A 435 -2.66 30.94 3.38
C GLN A 435 -3.75 31.12 2.31
N GLY A 436 -4.39 30.01 1.92
CA GLY A 436 -5.42 30.00 0.88
C GLY A 436 -4.90 29.98 -0.56
N VAL A 437 -3.59 29.91 -0.77
CA VAL A 437 -3.00 29.80 -2.11
C VAL A 437 -2.98 28.35 -2.59
N PHE A 438 -3.40 28.10 -3.82
CA PHE A 438 -3.41 26.77 -4.43
C PHE A 438 -3.23 26.86 -5.95
N ALA A 439 -2.62 25.83 -6.53
CA ALA A 439 -2.65 25.62 -7.97
C ALA A 439 -3.98 24.96 -8.36
N GLU A 440 -4.69 25.54 -9.31
CA GLU A 440 -6.02 25.07 -9.70
C GLU A 440 -5.97 24.19 -10.97
N GLN A 441 -6.67 23.05 -10.92
CA GLN A 441 -6.80 22.12 -12.03
C GLN A 441 -8.25 21.62 -12.13
N VAL A 442 -9.12 22.45 -12.70
CA VAL A 442 -10.56 22.19 -12.82
C VAL A 442 -10.92 21.64 -14.21
N ILE A 443 -10.21 22.06 -15.25
CA ILE A 443 -10.49 21.63 -16.62
C ILE A 443 -10.18 20.14 -16.81
N ARG A 444 -11.17 19.40 -17.30
CA ARG A 444 -11.00 18.01 -17.76
C ARG A 444 -10.66 18.01 -19.24
N PRO A 445 -9.53 17.43 -19.65
CA PRO A 445 -9.16 17.35 -21.08
C PRO A 445 -10.21 16.64 -21.95
N THR A 446 -11.02 15.76 -21.35
CA THR A 446 -12.12 15.04 -22.01
C THR A 446 -13.34 15.93 -22.32
N GLY A 447 -13.36 17.16 -21.84
CA GLY A 447 -14.47 18.08 -22.00
C GLY A 447 -15.67 17.82 -21.06
N LEU A 448 -15.61 16.80 -20.19
CA LEU A 448 -16.71 16.48 -19.28
C LEU A 448 -16.97 17.61 -18.30
N ILE A 449 -18.25 17.96 -18.19
CA ILE A 449 -18.76 19.07 -17.37
C ILE A 449 -19.30 18.50 -16.06
N ASP A 450 -19.19 19.26 -14.97
CA ASP A 450 -19.84 18.86 -13.71
C ASP A 450 -21.35 18.80 -13.89
N PRO A 451 -22.04 17.84 -13.23
CA PRO A 451 -23.48 17.59 -13.46
C PRO A 451 -24.33 18.77 -12.96
N PRO A 452 -25.47 19.02 -13.61
CA PRO A 452 -26.45 19.97 -13.07
C PRO A 452 -27.03 19.46 -11.76
N VAL A 453 -27.26 20.38 -10.82
CA VAL A 453 -27.82 20.09 -9.49
C VAL A 453 -29.22 20.65 -9.41
N GLU A 454 -30.18 19.79 -9.10
CA GLU A 454 -31.58 20.12 -8.90
C GLU A 454 -31.98 19.96 -7.44
N ILE A 455 -32.78 20.88 -6.90
CA ILE A 455 -33.35 20.78 -5.54
C ILE A 455 -34.79 20.39 -5.64
N LYS A 456 -35.18 19.35 -4.88
CA LYS A 456 -36.58 18.91 -4.78
C LYS A 456 -37.01 18.81 -3.32
N PRO A 457 -38.31 18.94 -3.00
CA PRO A 457 -38.81 18.88 -1.63
C PRO A 457 -38.61 17.49 -1.00
N VAL A 458 -38.49 17.45 0.34
CA VAL A 458 -38.27 16.20 1.10
C VAL A 458 -39.56 15.37 1.21
N GLU A 459 -40.73 15.99 1.21
CA GLU A 459 -42.02 15.32 1.48
C GLU A 459 -42.28 14.13 0.55
N GLU A 460 -41.91 14.23 -0.73
CA GLU A 460 -42.10 13.19 -1.74
C GLU A 460 -40.78 12.56 -2.21
N GLN A 461 -39.70 12.69 -1.44
CA GLN A 461 -38.36 12.32 -1.89
C GLN A 461 -38.23 10.84 -2.30
N VAL A 462 -38.98 9.92 -1.67
CA VAL A 462 -38.89 8.47 -1.97
C VAL A 462 -39.66 8.14 -3.26
N ASP A 463 -40.84 8.69 -3.44
CA ASP A 463 -41.67 8.44 -4.63
C ASP A 463 -41.02 9.06 -5.88
N ASP A 464 -40.50 10.29 -5.77
CA ASP A 464 -39.78 10.95 -6.85
C ASP A 464 -38.48 10.19 -7.17
N LEU A 465 -37.73 9.74 -6.14
CA LEU A 465 -36.52 8.90 -6.34
C LEU A 465 -36.82 7.63 -7.13
N ILE A 466 -37.96 6.94 -6.83
CA ILE A 466 -38.36 5.73 -7.56
C ILE A 466 -38.60 6.07 -9.03
N ALA A 467 -39.33 7.15 -9.31
CA ALA A 467 -39.64 7.58 -10.67
C ALA A 467 -38.35 7.93 -11.45
N GLU A 468 -37.44 8.70 -10.84
CA GLU A 468 -36.20 9.12 -11.45
C GLU A 468 -35.20 7.96 -11.61
N ALA A 469 -35.12 7.04 -10.64
CA ALA A 469 -34.27 5.85 -10.75
C ALA A 469 -34.77 4.90 -11.87
N LYS A 470 -36.09 4.68 -12.01
CA LYS A 470 -36.65 3.90 -13.12
C LYS A 470 -36.33 4.52 -14.48
N LYS A 471 -36.47 5.84 -14.60
CA LYS A 471 -36.12 6.58 -15.81
C LYS A 471 -34.62 6.45 -16.15
N THR A 472 -33.75 6.56 -15.13
CA THR A 472 -32.30 6.43 -15.28
C THR A 472 -31.92 5.01 -15.69
N ALA A 473 -32.51 3.98 -15.06
CA ALA A 473 -32.30 2.57 -15.42
C ALA A 473 -32.78 2.26 -16.84
N ALA A 474 -33.93 2.80 -17.25
CA ALA A 474 -34.44 2.65 -18.62
C ALA A 474 -33.50 3.26 -19.67
N ALA A 475 -32.77 4.33 -19.32
CA ALA A 475 -31.75 4.92 -20.18
C ALA A 475 -30.40 4.14 -20.17
N GLY A 476 -30.29 3.05 -19.41
CA GLY A 476 -29.10 2.22 -19.31
C GLY A 476 -28.06 2.70 -18.30
N TYR A 477 -28.36 3.72 -17.51
CA TYR A 477 -27.47 4.28 -16.50
C TYR A 477 -27.76 3.74 -15.09
N ARG A 478 -26.85 4.05 -14.15
CA ARG A 478 -26.92 3.65 -12.74
C ARG A 478 -27.25 4.83 -11.86
N THR A 479 -27.88 4.53 -10.72
CA THR A 479 -28.26 5.53 -9.72
C THR A 479 -27.51 5.28 -8.41
N LEU A 480 -26.90 6.33 -7.86
CA LEU A 480 -26.33 6.34 -6.52
C LEU A 480 -27.22 7.13 -5.57
N VAL A 481 -27.57 6.56 -4.43
CA VAL A 481 -28.42 7.20 -3.42
C VAL A 481 -27.68 7.29 -2.10
N THR A 482 -27.62 8.48 -1.50
CA THR A 482 -27.00 8.67 -0.18
C THR A 482 -28.02 8.93 0.91
N THR A 483 -27.94 8.18 2.00
CA THR A 483 -28.76 8.32 3.20
C THR A 483 -27.94 8.76 4.40
N LEU A 484 -28.59 9.06 5.54
CA LEU A 484 -27.92 9.52 6.76
C LEU A 484 -27.57 8.38 7.74
N THR A 485 -28.30 7.28 7.71
CA THR A 485 -28.14 6.18 8.67
C THR A 485 -28.18 4.82 7.99
N LYS A 486 -27.59 3.80 8.64
CA LYS A 486 -27.61 2.41 8.18
C LYS A 486 -29.04 1.90 8.02
N ARG A 487 -29.85 2.09 9.07
CA ARG A 487 -31.26 1.69 9.05
C ARG A 487 -32.03 2.32 7.89
N MET A 488 -31.84 3.61 7.65
CA MET A 488 -32.46 4.28 6.51
C MET A 488 -32.02 3.69 5.18
N ALA A 489 -30.75 3.28 5.04
CA ALA A 489 -30.26 2.64 3.83
C ALA A 489 -30.89 1.26 3.62
N GLU A 490 -31.04 0.46 4.68
CA GLU A 490 -31.67 -0.86 4.67
C GLU A 490 -33.16 -0.74 4.35
N ASP A 491 -33.90 0.07 5.12
CA ASP A 491 -35.35 0.30 4.93
C ASP A 491 -35.66 0.84 3.51
N LEU A 492 -34.84 1.77 3.01
CA LEU A 492 -34.99 2.31 1.64
C LEU A 492 -34.71 1.24 0.57
N THR A 493 -33.71 0.39 0.79
CA THR A 493 -33.39 -0.69 -0.15
C THR A 493 -34.54 -1.68 -0.28
N GLU A 494 -35.16 -2.07 0.84
CA GLU A 494 -36.33 -2.94 0.86
C GLU A 494 -37.49 -2.30 0.10
N PHE A 495 -37.78 -1.02 0.38
CA PHE A 495 -38.86 -0.28 -0.28
C PHE A 495 -38.64 -0.12 -1.79
N LEU A 496 -37.42 0.21 -2.23
CA LEU A 496 -37.08 0.30 -3.64
C LEU A 496 -37.19 -1.06 -4.35
N HIS A 497 -36.82 -2.15 -3.66
CA HIS A 497 -36.97 -3.50 -4.17
C HIS A 497 -38.47 -3.89 -4.36
N GLU A 498 -39.30 -3.59 -3.38
CA GLU A 498 -40.78 -3.77 -3.48
C GLU A 498 -41.38 -2.97 -4.63
N ALA A 499 -40.82 -1.77 -4.91
CA ALA A 499 -41.22 -0.95 -6.05
C ALA A 499 -40.75 -1.49 -7.41
N GLY A 500 -40.04 -2.66 -7.43
CA GLY A 500 -39.57 -3.36 -8.62
C GLY A 500 -38.26 -2.86 -9.21
N LEU A 501 -37.44 -2.13 -8.44
CA LEU A 501 -36.09 -1.75 -8.82
C LEU A 501 -35.09 -2.81 -8.37
N LYS A 502 -34.06 -3.04 -9.17
CA LYS A 502 -32.89 -3.85 -8.78
C LYS A 502 -31.97 -2.98 -7.96
N VAL A 503 -31.94 -3.19 -6.65
CA VAL A 503 -31.23 -2.33 -5.69
C VAL A 503 -30.36 -3.16 -4.76
N ARG A 504 -29.19 -2.60 -4.37
CA ARG A 504 -28.38 -3.07 -3.25
C ARG A 504 -28.00 -1.90 -2.35
N TYR A 505 -27.66 -2.20 -1.10
CA TYR A 505 -27.11 -1.20 -0.16
C TYR A 505 -25.65 -1.47 0.15
N MET A 506 -24.95 -0.41 0.57
CA MET A 506 -23.56 -0.48 1.02
C MET A 506 -23.34 0.43 2.22
N HIS A 507 -22.82 -0.12 3.33
CA HIS A 507 -22.44 0.63 4.53
C HIS A 507 -21.11 0.11 5.13
N SER A 508 -20.69 0.68 6.27
CA SER A 508 -19.38 0.41 6.89
C SER A 508 -19.15 -1.04 7.30
N ASP A 509 -20.23 -1.81 7.53
CA ASP A 509 -20.14 -3.19 8.04
C ASP A 509 -20.11 -4.23 6.90
N VAL A 510 -20.32 -3.79 5.65
CA VAL A 510 -20.12 -4.62 4.46
C VAL A 510 -18.62 -4.86 4.29
N GLU A 511 -18.20 -6.11 4.17
CA GLU A 511 -16.79 -6.47 4.01
C GLU A 511 -16.18 -5.90 2.73
N THR A 512 -14.88 -5.66 2.74
CA THR A 512 -14.19 -4.97 1.63
C THR A 512 -14.40 -5.66 0.29
N LEU A 513 -14.49 -6.99 0.26
CA LEU A 513 -14.71 -7.76 -0.96
C LEU A 513 -16.12 -7.67 -1.48
N GLU A 514 -17.07 -7.84 -0.58
CA GLU A 514 -18.47 -7.70 -0.93
C GLU A 514 -18.74 -6.30 -1.53
N ARG A 515 -18.06 -5.27 -1.03
CA ARG A 515 -18.14 -3.92 -1.60
C ARG A 515 -17.67 -3.87 -3.05
N ILE A 516 -16.60 -4.57 -3.35
CA ILE A 516 -16.00 -4.64 -4.68
C ILE A 516 -16.93 -5.36 -5.64
N GLU A 517 -17.49 -6.48 -5.19
CA GLU A 517 -18.50 -7.21 -5.96
C GLU A 517 -19.73 -6.36 -6.20
N ILE A 518 -20.23 -5.64 -5.19
CA ILE A 518 -21.36 -4.72 -5.31
C ILE A 518 -21.08 -3.65 -6.38
N ILE A 519 -19.90 -3.05 -6.37
CA ILE A 519 -19.54 -2.02 -7.35
C ILE A 519 -19.42 -2.60 -8.75
N ARG A 520 -18.81 -3.76 -8.89
CA ARG A 520 -18.72 -4.50 -10.15
C ARG A 520 -20.10 -4.80 -10.71
N ASP A 521 -20.94 -5.39 -9.88
CA ASP A 521 -22.30 -5.78 -10.28
C ASP A 521 -23.13 -4.56 -10.69
N LEU A 522 -22.95 -3.42 -10.00
CA LEU A 522 -23.56 -2.15 -10.40
C LEU A 522 -23.09 -1.74 -11.79
N ARG A 523 -21.80 -1.74 -12.05
CA ARG A 523 -21.22 -1.38 -13.35
C ARG A 523 -21.64 -2.34 -14.46
N LEU A 524 -21.69 -3.63 -14.18
CA LEU A 524 -22.18 -4.65 -15.12
C LEU A 524 -23.70 -4.59 -15.35
N GLY A 525 -24.44 -3.86 -14.52
CA GLY A 525 -25.89 -3.76 -14.65
C GLY A 525 -26.67 -4.94 -14.08
N VAL A 526 -26.07 -5.70 -13.18
CA VAL A 526 -26.77 -6.74 -12.42
C VAL A 526 -27.88 -6.11 -11.59
N PHE A 527 -27.62 -4.91 -11.08
CA PHE A 527 -28.61 -4.05 -10.43
C PHE A 527 -28.43 -2.58 -10.86
N ASP A 528 -29.41 -1.73 -10.62
CA ASP A 528 -29.51 -0.37 -11.18
C ASP A 528 -29.31 0.73 -10.15
N VAL A 529 -29.56 0.44 -8.86
CA VAL A 529 -29.53 1.42 -7.78
C VAL A 529 -28.63 0.93 -6.65
N LEU A 530 -27.68 1.77 -6.24
CA LEU A 530 -26.85 1.55 -5.05
C LEU A 530 -27.22 2.57 -3.98
N VAL A 531 -27.66 2.10 -2.82
CA VAL A 531 -27.99 2.92 -1.66
C VAL A 531 -26.84 2.85 -0.65
N GLY A 532 -26.39 3.98 -0.11
CA GLY A 532 -25.33 3.96 0.90
C GLY A 532 -25.29 5.21 1.76
N ILE A 533 -24.59 5.13 2.89
CA ILE A 533 -24.46 6.24 3.83
C ILE A 533 -23.33 7.18 3.40
N ASN A 534 -22.20 6.62 3.07
CA ASN A 534 -21.00 7.35 2.70
C ASN A 534 -20.30 6.66 1.53
N LEU A 535 -20.91 6.79 0.37
CA LEU A 535 -20.41 6.24 -0.88
C LEU A 535 -19.09 6.89 -1.34
N LEU A 536 -18.58 7.88 -0.56
CA LEU A 536 -17.47 8.74 -0.95
C LEU A 536 -16.09 8.26 -0.51
N ARG A 537 -16.03 7.45 0.56
CA ARG A 537 -14.74 7.10 1.20
C ARG A 537 -13.81 6.23 0.35
N GLU A 538 -14.28 5.72 -0.78
CA GLU A 538 -13.62 4.57 -1.41
C GLU A 538 -13.10 4.81 -2.83
N GLY A 539 -13.00 6.05 -3.30
CA GLY A 539 -12.40 6.36 -4.61
C GLY A 539 -13.17 5.72 -5.80
N LEU A 540 -14.49 5.49 -5.65
CA LEU A 540 -15.31 4.82 -6.63
C LEU A 540 -15.36 5.59 -7.94
N ASP A 541 -14.92 4.96 -9.01
CA ASP A 541 -15.04 5.44 -10.37
C ASP A 541 -16.14 4.64 -11.10
N ILE A 542 -17.32 5.24 -11.24
CA ILE A 542 -18.49 4.63 -11.87
C ILE A 542 -18.92 5.50 -13.04
N PRO A 543 -18.31 5.34 -14.22
CA PRO A 543 -18.66 6.13 -15.42
C PRO A 543 -20.12 5.93 -15.85
N GLU A 544 -20.74 4.82 -15.48
CA GLU A 544 -22.12 4.47 -15.79
C GLU A 544 -23.15 5.20 -14.92
N CYS A 545 -22.71 6.00 -13.92
CA CYS A 545 -23.58 6.76 -13.03
C CYS A 545 -24.23 7.93 -13.74
N GLY A 546 -25.54 7.85 -14.00
CA GLY A 546 -26.34 8.90 -14.62
C GLY A 546 -27.14 9.74 -13.61
N LEU A 547 -27.35 9.25 -12.39
CA LEU A 547 -28.06 9.96 -11.35
C LEU A 547 -27.40 9.78 -9.98
N VAL A 548 -27.20 10.89 -9.29
CA VAL A 548 -26.87 10.92 -7.87
C VAL A 548 -28.02 11.57 -7.12
N ALA A 549 -28.60 10.87 -6.15
CA ALA A 549 -29.67 11.37 -5.30
C ALA A 549 -29.20 11.48 -3.85
N ILE A 550 -29.33 12.66 -3.27
CA ILE A 550 -28.93 12.94 -1.89
C ILE A 550 -30.20 13.22 -1.09
N LEU A 551 -30.61 12.25 -0.26
CA LEU A 551 -31.78 12.38 0.61
C LEU A 551 -31.45 13.23 1.83
N ASP A 552 -32.43 13.97 2.33
CA ASP A 552 -32.28 14.84 3.50
C ASP A 552 -31.02 15.72 3.40
N ALA A 553 -30.80 16.37 2.28
CA ALA A 553 -29.62 17.17 2.02
C ALA A 553 -29.51 18.41 2.93
N ASP A 554 -30.63 18.85 3.51
CA ASP A 554 -30.72 19.99 4.44
C ASP A 554 -30.44 19.63 5.91
N LYS A 555 -30.19 18.36 6.21
CA LYS A 555 -29.78 17.92 7.57
C LYS A 555 -28.30 18.14 7.75
N GLU A 556 -27.92 19.34 8.19
CA GLU A 556 -26.50 19.68 8.39
C GLU A 556 -25.78 18.68 9.30
N GLY A 557 -24.54 18.34 8.93
CA GLY A 557 -23.68 17.41 9.62
C GLY A 557 -22.50 16.97 8.76
N PHE A 558 -21.66 16.10 9.28
CA PHE A 558 -20.45 15.62 8.60
C PHE A 558 -20.77 15.02 7.19
N LEU A 559 -21.88 14.28 7.06
CA LEU A 559 -22.29 13.64 5.81
C LEU A 559 -22.94 14.62 4.80
N ARG A 560 -23.25 15.82 5.20
CA ARG A 560 -23.87 16.89 4.39
C ARG A 560 -23.05 18.18 4.45
N SER A 561 -21.75 18.07 4.83
CA SER A 561 -20.81 19.17 4.71
C SER A 561 -20.58 19.54 3.25
N GLU A 562 -20.12 20.74 3.00
CA GLU A 562 -19.74 21.22 1.67
C GLU A 562 -18.81 20.21 0.94
N THR A 563 -17.74 19.78 1.59
CA THR A 563 -16.79 18.77 1.07
C THR A 563 -17.49 17.48 0.68
N SER A 564 -18.38 16.96 1.55
CA SER A 564 -19.13 15.73 1.27
C SER A 564 -20.07 15.88 0.09
N LEU A 565 -20.76 17.01 -0.02
CA LEU A 565 -21.68 17.31 -1.12
C LEU A 565 -20.92 17.43 -2.45
N VAL A 566 -19.85 18.21 -2.51
CA VAL A 566 -19.02 18.37 -3.72
C VAL A 566 -18.45 17.03 -4.20
N GLN A 567 -17.98 16.20 -3.28
CA GLN A 567 -17.47 14.84 -3.58
C GLN A 567 -18.57 13.93 -4.14
N THR A 568 -19.76 13.98 -3.57
CA THR A 568 -20.91 13.17 -4.01
C THR A 568 -21.43 13.63 -5.37
N ILE A 569 -21.60 14.94 -5.57
CA ILE A 569 -21.97 15.55 -6.84
C ILE A 569 -20.97 15.12 -7.94
N GLY A 570 -19.68 15.16 -7.65
CA GLY A 570 -18.62 14.78 -8.58
C GLY A 570 -18.66 13.32 -9.04
N ARG A 571 -19.43 12.43 -8.39
CA ARG A 571 -19.61 11.04 -8.86
C ARG A 571 -20.39 10.93 -10.18
N ALA A 572 -21.31 11.86 -10.45
CA ALA A 572 -22.01 11.92 -11.73
C ALA A 572 -21.20 12.65 -12.83
N ALA A 573 -20.07 13.29 -12.52
CA ALA A 573 -19.29 14.08 -13.45
C ALA A 573 -18.48 13.26 -14.49
N ARG A 574 -18.59 11.93 -14.47
CA ARG A 574 -17.96 11.00 -15.43
C ARG A 574 -18.87 10.65 -16.61
N ASN A 575 -20.11 11.04 -16.53
CA ASN A 575 -21.15 10.79 -17.52
C ASN A 575 -21.64 12.11 -18.12
N VAL A 576 -21.74 12.18 -19.44
CA VAL A 576 -22.25 13.38 -20.14
C VAL A 576 -23.70 13.70 -19.72
N ASP A 577 -24.52 12.66 -19.50
CA ASP A 577 -25.91 12.78 -19.07
C ASP A 577 -26.06 12.75 -17.53
N GLY A 578 -24.96 12.89 -16.80
CA GLY A 578 -24.94 12.88 -15.35
C GLY A 578 -25.73 14.03 -14.74
N ARG A 579 -26.56 13.75 -13.74
CA ARG A 579 -27.34 14.75 -13.00
C ARG A 579 -27.41 14.43 -11.51
N VAL A 580 -27.69 15.45 -10.71
CA VAL A 580 -27.76 15.33 -9.25
C VAL A 580 -29.07 15.92 -8.74
N ILE A 581 -29.72 15.23 -7.81
CA ILE A 581 -30.90 15.70 -7.10
C ILE A 581 -30.59 15.79 -5.61
N LEU A 582 -30.77 16.98 -5.03
CA LEU A 582 -30.73 17.25 -3.61
C LEU A 582 -32.14 17.34 -3.07
N TYR A 583 -32.57 16.41 -2.24
CA TYR A 583 -33.85 16.50 -1.57
C TYR A 583 -33.72 17.35 -0.30
N ALA A 584 -34.29 18.53 -0.31
CA ALA A 584 -34.16 19.50 0.76
C ALA A 584 -35.37 20.47 0.77
N ASP A 585 -35.88 20.79 1.96
CA ASP A 585 -36.91 21.81 2.15
C ASP A 585 -36.34 23.21 2.30
N ARG A 586 -35.06 23.29 2.65
CA ARG A 586 -34.31 24.54 2.76
C ARG A 586 -32.88 24.40 2.26
N ILE A 587 -32.37 25.45 1.67
CA ILE A 587 -30.97 25.51 1.25
C ILE A 587 -30.12 25.84 2.46
N THR A 588 -29.18 24.95 2.83
CA THR A 588 -28.22 25.18 3.90
C THR A 588 -26.97 25.88 3.37
N GLY A 589 -26.18 26.47 4.28
CA GLY A 589 -24.92 27.11 3.87
C GLY A 589 -23.94 26.17 3.18
N SER A 590 -23.92 24.88 3.58
CA SER A 590 -23.11 23.84 2.94
C SER A 590 -23.60 23.50 1.52
N MET A 591 -24.91 23.43 1.32
CA MET A 591 -25.51 23.23 -0.01
C MET A 591 -25.21 24.41 -0.94
N GLU A 592 -25.41 25.64 -0.44
CA GLU A 592 -25.16 26.86 -1.23
C GLU A 592 -23.73 26.93 -1.73
N ARG A 593 -22.76 26.64 -0.85
CA ARG A 593 -21.34 26.65 -1.23
C ARG A 593 -21.00 25.53 -2.21
N ALA A 594 -21.52 24.32 -1.98
CA ALA A 594 -21.29 23.18 -2.87
C ALA A 594 -21.85 23.42 -4.28
N MET A 595 -23.08 23.95 -4.38
CA MET A 595 -23.70 24.27 -5.66
C MET A 595 -22.93 25.39 -6.38
N ARG A 596 -22.59 26.47 -5.67
CA ARG A 596 -21.82 27.60 -6.25
C ARG A 596 -20.48 27.11 -6.80
N GLU A 597 -19.78 26.23 -6.09
CA GLU A 597 -18.52 25.67 -6.57
C GLU A 597 -18.73 24.76 -7.80
N THR A 598 -19.78 23.96 -7.80
CA THR A 598 -20.14 23.12 -8.96
C THR A 598 -20.49 23.97 -10.18
N ASP A 599 -21.28 25.03 -10.01
CA ASP A 599 -21.63 25.95 -11.11
C ASP A 599 -20.41 26.70 -11.64
N ARG A 600 -19.52 27.19 -10.77
CA ARG A 600 -18.25 27.81 -11.18
C ARG A 600 -17.40 26.85 -12.04
N ARG A 601 -17.31 25.59 -11.65
CA ARG A 601 -16.57 24.56 -12.40
C ARG A 601 -17.22 24.27 -13.75
N ARG A 602 -18.54 24.22 -13.80
CA ARG A 602 -19.32 24.05 -15.03
C ARG A 602 -19.03 25.17 -16.01
N GLU A 603 -19.23 26.43 -15.59
CA GLU A 603 -19.01 27.62 -16.42
C GLU A 603 -17.59 27.66 -16.99
N LYS A 604 -16.57 27.37 -16.16
CA LYS A 604 -15.18 27.32 -16.57
C LYS A 604 -14.95 26.24 -17.64
N GLN A 605 -15.51 25.03 -17.45
CA GLN A 605 -15.37 23.93 -18.40
C GLN A 605 -16.12 24.20 -19.70
N GLU A 606 -17.34 24.73 -19.63
CA GLU A 606 -18.14 25.10 -20.81
C GLU A 606 -17.43 26.16 -21.67
N ALA A 607 -16.89 27.20 -21.04
CA ALA A 607 -16.11 28.22 -21.73
C ALA A 607 -14.89 27.63 -22.43
N TYR A 608 -14.14 26.78 -21.74
CA TYR A 608 -12.99 26.09 -22.31
C TYR A 608 -13.35 25.20 -23.49
N ASN A 609 -14.44 24.41 -23.35
CA ASN A 609 -14.93 23.54 -24.42
C ASN A 609 -15.34 24.35 -25.66
N ALA A 610 -16.02 25.49 -25.47
CA ALA A 610 -16.43 26.37 -26.55
C ALA A 610 -15.23 27.01 -27.27
N GLU A 611 -14.23 27.45 -26.53
CA GLU A 611 -13.00 28.06 -27.08
C GLU A 611 -12.18 27.06 -27.91
N HIS A 612 -12.09 25.79 -27.45
CA HIS A 612 -11.27 24.75 -28.08
C HIS A 612 -12.06 23.80 -28.98
N GLY A 613 -13.35 24.00 -29.14
CA GLY A 613 -14.20 23.14 -29.98
C GLY A 613 -14.33 21.70 -29.47
N ILE A 614 -14.23 21.48 -28.15
CA ILE A 614 -14.27 20.17 -27.54
C ILE A 614 -15.73 19.74 -27.30
N THR A 615 -16.08 18.56 -27.80
CA THR A 615 -17.36 17.91 -27.49
C THR A 615 -17.17 16.94 -26.34
N PRO A 616 -17.89 17.10 -25.21
CA PRO A 616 -17.79 16.19 -24.08
C PRO A 616 -18.10 14.73 -24.46
N THR A 617 -17.29 13.80 -23.99
CA THR A 617 -17.48 12.37 -24.23
C THR A 617 -17.42 11.59 -22.92
N THR A 618 -18.38 10.68 -22.70
CA THR A 618 -18.39 9.79 -21.54
C THR A 618 -17.16 8.89 -21.56
N ILE A 619 -16.46 8.80 -20.42
CA ILE A 619 -15.29 7.94 -20.26
C ILE A 619 -15.76 6.48 -20.28
N LYS A 620 -15.21 5.69 -21.20
CA LYS A 620 -15.39 4.23 -21.20
C LYS A 620 -14.14 3.61 -20.57
N ARG A 621 -14.30 3.02 -19.39
CA ARG A 621 -13.23 2.29 -18.72
C ARG A 621 -13.57 0.81 -18.68
N ASN A 622 -12.60 -0.04 -19.02
CA ASN A 622 -12.82 -1.48 -19.04
C ASN A 622 -13.15 -1.98 -17.62
N ILE A 623 -14.27 -2.72 -17.47
CA ILE A 623 -14.74 -3.21 -16.17
C ILE A 623 -13.77 -4.25 -15.61
N GLY A 624 -13.07 -4.99 -16.48
CA GLY A 624 -12.05 -5.96 -16.13
C GLY A 624 -10.87 -5.36 -15.36
N ASP A 625 -10.46 -4.12 -15.69
CA ASP A 625 -9.27 -3.49 -15.09
C ASP A 625 -9.46 -3.12 -13.62
N ILE A 626 -10.68 -2.80 -13.18
CA ILE A 626 -10.95 -2.49 -11.78
C ILE A 626 -11.06 -3.75 -10.94
N ILE A 627 -11.53 -4.84 -11.54
CA ILE A 627 -11.81 -6.10 -10.86
C ILE A 627 -10.55 -6.91 -10.66
N ALA A 628 -9.68 -6.97 -11.66
CA ALA A 628 -8.36 -7.60 -11.52
C ALA A 628 -7.53 -6.93 -10.41
N HIS A 629 -7.73 -5.61 -10.19
CA HIS A 629 -7.01 -4.84 -9.17
C HIS A 629 -7.52 -4.99 -7.75
N VAL A 630 -8.77 -5.37 -7.56
CA VAL A 630 -9.44 -5.30 -6.26
C VAL A 630 -9.98 -6.67 -5.81
N ALA A 631 -10.14 -7.63 -6.74
CA ALA A 631 -10.65 -8.97 -6.45
C ALA A 631 -9.67 -9.92 -5.75
N SER A 632 -8.49 -9.43 -5.34
CA SER A 632 -7.52 -10.26 -4.66
C SER A 632 -7.65 -10.21 -3.14
N LYS A 633 -8.83 -10.38 -2.56
CA LYS A 633 -8.96 -10.78 -1.14
C LYS A 633 -10.37 -11.19 -0.72
N ASP A 634 -10.39 -12.34 -0.13
CA ASP A 634 -11.31 -12.97 0.82
C ASP A 634 -12.62 -13.53 0.30
N GLN A 635 -12.66 -14.84 0.37
CA GLN A 635 -13.76 -15.80 0.43
C GLN A 635 -14.21 -16.46 -0.88
N VAL A 636 -14.09 -17.75 -0.77
CA VAL A 636 -14.44 -18.80 -1.70
C VAL A 636 -15.90 -19.16 -1.56
N THR A 637 -16.60 -19.15 -2.67
CA THR A 637 -17.76 -20.00 -2.88
C THR A 637 -17.40 -21.09 -3.86
N ILE A 638 -17.40 -22.34 -3.38
CA ILE A 638 -17.14 -23.51 -4.20
C ILE A 638 -18.36 -23.74 -5.06
N ASP A 639 -18.25 -23.52 -6.37
CA ASP A 639 -19.19 -24.08 -7.35
C ASP A 639 -18.51 -25.27 -8.01
N ILE A 640 -19.13 -26.45 -7.83
CA ILE A 640 -18.65 -27.73 -8.39
C ILE A 640 -19.25 -27.88 -9.77
N GLY A 641 -18.55 -27.44 -10.82
CA GLY A 641 -18.99 -27.63 -12.18
C GLY A 641 -18.09 -27.01 -13.24
N GLU A 642 -17.21 -27.83 -13.82
CA GLU A 642 -16.58 -27.79 -15.14
C GLU A 642 -15.68 -26.61 -15.54
N ASP A 643 -14.40 -26.89 -15.55
CA ASP A 643 -13.32 -26.41 -16.42
C ASP A 643 -13.35 -24.95 -16.92
N LYS A 644 -12.96 -24.03 -16.03
CA LYS A 644 -12.06 -22.90 -16.27
C LYS A 644 -11.70 -22.27 -14.93
N PRO A 645 -10.43 -21.90 -14.64
CA PRO A 645 -10.07 -21.21 -13.43
C PRO A 645 -10.61 -19.78 -13.49
N GLN A 646 -11.87 -19.60 -13.12
CA GLN A 646 -12.47 -18.30 -12.89
C GLN A 646 -12.48 -18.00 -11.41
N HIS A 647 -11.64 -17.02 -11.03
CA HIS A 647 -11.72 -16.25 -9.81
C HIS A 647 -11.69 -17.02 -8.48
N MET A 648 -10.51 -17.53 -8.13
CA MET A 648 -10.19 -17.89 -6.75
C MET A 648 -9.70 -16.63 -6.02
N VAL A 649 -10.22 -16.38 -4.82
CA VAL A 649 -9.90 -15.20 -4.03
C VAL A 649 -9.61 -15.62 -2.57
N GLY A 650 -8.62 -14.97 -1.91
CA GLY A 650 -8.32 -15.15 -0.50
C GLY A 650 -7.64 -16.46 -0.11
N HIS A 651 -8.11 -17.09 0.97
CA HIS A 651 -7.46 -18.27 1.56
C HIS A 651 -7.33 -19.45 0.58
N ASN A 652 -8.26 -19.60 -0.35
CA ASN A 652 -8.19 -20.67 -1.36
C ASN A 652 -7.32 -20.27 -2.56
N LEU A 653 -7.19 -19.00 -2.91
CA LEU A 653 -6.21 -18.54 -3.90
C LEU A 653 -4.80 -18.84 -3.40
N ARG A 654 -4.54 -18.61 -2.11
CA ARG A 654 -3.25 -18.97 -1.49
C ARG A 654 -3.02 -20.46 -1.42
N ALA A 655 -4.02 -21.22 -1.05
CA ALA A 655 -3.93 -22.69 -1.07
C ALA A 655 -3.67 -23.17 -2.51
N TYR A 656 -4.30 -22.56 -3.50
CA TYR A 656 -4.09 -22.85 -4.91
C TYR A 656 -2.70 -22.40 -5.37
N ILE A 657 -2.25 -21.20 -5.02
CA ILE A 657 -0.88 -20.73 -5.29
C ILE A 657 0.15 -21.66 -4.65
N GLN A 658 -0.04 -22.10 -3.40
CA GLN A 658 0.84 -23.05 -2.75
C GLN A 658 0.86 -24.43 -3.44
N GLU A 659 -0.29 -24.87 -3.94
CA GLU A 659 -0.37 -26.09 -4.73
C GLU A 659 0.34 -25.94 -6.08
N LEU A 660 0.16 -24.82 -6.77
CA LEU A 660 0.88 -24.50 -8.01
C LEU A 660 2.38 -24.37 -7.76
N GLU A 661 2.80 -23.73 -6.65
CA GLU A 661 4.22 -23.68 -6.27
C GLU A 661 4.81 -25.05 -5.99
N LYS A 662 4.03 -25.95 -5.38
CA LYS A 662 4.44 -27.33 -5.15
C LYS A 662 4.61 -28.05 -6.51
N LYS A 663 3.61 -27.99 -7.38
CA LYS A 663 3.66 -28.57 -8.75
C LYS A 663 4.82 -27.99 -9.56
N MET A 664 5.06 -26.68 -9.47
CA MET A 664 6.19 -26.01 -10.11
C MET A 664 7.53 -26.55 -9.62
N ARG A 665 7.69 -26.75 -8.32
CA ARG A 665 8.92 -27.32 -7.73
C ARG A 665 9.12 -28.79 -8.10
N ASP A 666 8.04 -29.56 -8.14
CA ASP A 666 8.06 -30.98 -8.54
C ASP A 666 8.44 -31.09 -10.04
N ALA A 667 7.82 -30.28 -10.92
CA ALA A 667 8.18 -30.22 -12.35
C ALA A 667 9.63 -29.78 -12.57
N ALA A 668 10.12 -28.81 -11.78
CA ALA A 668 11.52 -28.39 -11.86
C ALA A 668 12.48 -29.50 -11.37
N ALA A 669 12.10 -30.29 -10.35
CA ALA A 669 12.87 -31.42 -9.88
C ALA A 669 12.93 -32.57 -10.90
N ASP A 670 11.85 -32.76 -11.66
CA ASP A 670 11.74 -33.75 -12.75
C ASP A 670 12.35 -33.24 -14.07
N LEU A 671 12.96 -32.05 -14.07
CA LEU A 671 13.62 -31.42 -15.24
C LEU A 671 12.63 -31.01 -16.36
N GLU A 672 11.35 -30.86 -16.04
CA GLU A 672 10.31 -30.37 -16.94
C GLU A 672 10.23 -28.83 -16.90
N PHE A 673 11.30 -28.17 -17.37
CA PHE A 673 11.48 -26.73 -17.22
C PHE A 673 10.45 -25.87 -17.96
N GLU A 674 9.85 -26.36 -19.06
CA GLU A 674 8.79 -25.63 -19.77
C GLU A 674 7.51 -25.58 -18.94
N GLU A 675 7.13 -26.72 -18.31
CA GLU A 675 5.97 -26.78 -17.42
C GLU A 675 6.19 -25.99 -16.13
N ALA A 676 7.38 -26.09 -15.53
CA ALA A 676 7.74 -25.28 -14.38
C ALA A 676 7.71 -23.78 -14.70
N GLY A 677 8.16 -23.37 -15.87
CA GLY A 677 8.09 -21.98 -16.35
C GLY A 677 6.64 -21.50 -16.52
N ARG A 678 5.77 -22.34 -17.09
CA ARG A 678 4.34 -22.04 -17.26
C ARG A 678 3.63 -21.84 -15.92
N LEU A 679 3.87 -22.76 -14.98
CA LEU A 679 3.29 -22.68 -13.63
C LEU A 679 3.76 -21.45 -12.86
N ARG A 680 5.03 -21.05 -12.98
CA ARG A 680 5.55 -19.81 -12.41
C ARG A 680 4.84 -18.58 -12.98
N ASP A 681 4.67 -18.52 -14.28
CA ASP A 681 4.03 -17.37 -14.93
C ASP A 681 2.53 -17.30 -14.56
N GLU A 682 1.88 -18.44 -14.32
CA GLU A 682 0.53 -18.54 -13.80
C GLU A 682 0.46 -18.05 -12.33
N ILE A 683 1.39 -18.47 -11.47
CA ILE A 683 1.50 -18.01 -10.08
C ILE A 683 1.66 -16.48 -10.05
N ARG A 684 2.57 -15.92 -10.86
CA ARG A 684 2.80 -14.47 -10.95
C ARG A 684 1.55 -13.71 -11.35
N LYS A 685 0.81 -14.25 -12.31
CA LYS A 685 -0.46 -13.65 -12.74
C LYS A 685 -1.45 -13.61 -11.58
N LEU A 686 -1.58 -14.72 -10.85
CA LEU A 686 -2.46 -14.81 -9.69
C LEU A 686 -2.00 -13.92 -8.53
N GLU A 687 -0.70 -13.80 -8.28
CA GLU A 687 -0.14 -12.87 -7.27
C GLU A 687 -0.33 -11.40 -7.69
N ALA A 688 -0.13 -11.06 -8.96
CA ALA A 688 -0.38 -9.71 -9.47
C ALA A 688 -1.86 -9.35 -9.36
N ASP A 689 -2.74 -10.29 -9.69
CA ASP A 689 -4.18 -10.16 -9.49
C ASP A 689 -4.51 -9.99 -8.00
N GLU A 690 -3.85 -10.72 -7.07
CA GLU A 690 -4.00 -10.55 -5.62
C GLU A 690 -3.56 -9.17 -5.12
N LEU A 691 -2.53 -8.59 -5.71
CA LEU A 691 -2.03 -7.25 -5.38
C LEU A 691 -2.87 -6.13 -6.01
N GLY A 692 -3.80 -6.46 -6.90
CA GLY A 692 -4.57 -5.49 -7.65
C GLY A 692 -3.73 -4.66 -8.61
N LEU A 693 -2.70 -5.24 -9.23
CA LEU A 693 -1.85 -4.57 -10.21
C LEU A 693 -2.43 -4.72 -11.63
N PRO A 694 -2.32 -3.70 -12.50
CA PRO A 694 -2.82 -3.76 -13.87
C PRO A 694 -2.23 -4.94 -14.65
N ALA A 695 -3.07 -5.64 -15.42
CA ALA A 695 -2.66 -6.75 -16.26
C ALA A 695 -1.55 -6.38 -17.28
N ASP A 696 -1.52 -5.13 -17.74
CA ASP A 696 -0.52 -4.61 -18.69
C ASP A 696 0.87 -4.40 -18.07
N GLN A 697 0.98 -4.50 -16.75
CA GLN A 697 2.24 -4.35 -16.01
C GLN A 697 2.81 -5.66 -15.50
N GLN A 698 2.17 -6.76 -15.83
CA GLN A 698 2.80 -8.06 -15.73
C GLN A 698 4.05 -8.01 -16.61
N VAL A 699 5.20 -8.09 -15.98
CA VAL A 699 6.52 -7.95 -16.59
C VAL A 699 6.54 -8.67 -17.92
N ALA A 700 6.62 -7.91 -19.02
CA ALA A 700 6.83 -8.50 -20.34
C ALA A 700 8.07 -9.39 -20.23
N PRO A 701 8.03 -10.62 -20.74
CA PRO A 701 9.20 -11.47 -20.75
C PRO A 701 10.31 -10.67 -21.43
N ARG A 702 11.40 -10.42 -20.74
CA ARG A 702 12.61 -9.84 -21.36
C ARG A 702 13.00 -10.80 -22.47
N VAL A 703 12.62 -10.47 -23.70
CA VAL A 703 13.06 -11.19 -24.89
C VAL A 703 14.56 -10.98 -24.95
N GLY A 704 15.29 -12.00 -24.51
CA GLY A 704 16.71 -12.07 -24.74
C GLY A 704 16.91 -11.95 -26.26
N ARG A 705 17.73 -10.99 -26.69
CA ARG A 705 18.15 -10.88 -28.08
C ARG A 705 18.69 -12.23 -28.49
N SER A 706 17.94 -12.95 -29.31
CA SER A 706 18.40 -14.15 -29.98
C SER A 706 19.50 -13.75 -30.96
N ASN A 707 20.71 -14.09 -30.66
CA ASN A 707 21.73 -14.23 -31.70
C ASN A 707 21.33 -15.44 -32.54
N GLU A 708 20.77 -15.21 -33.72
CA GLU A 708 20.61 -16.21 -34.77
C GLU A 708 21.98 -16.70 -35.20
N GLY A 709 22.34 -17.89 -34.75
CA GLY A 709 23.44 -18.69 -35.29
C GLY A 709 22.85 -19.93 -35.97
N LYS A 710 23.12 -20.05 -37.25
CA LYS A 710 22.62 -21.04 -38.21
C LYS A 710 22.76 -22.51 -37.75
N PRO A 711 21.88 -23.43 -38.21
CA PRO A 711 21.89 -24.84 -37.83
C PRO A 711 22.99 -25.63 -38.52
N GLY A 712 23.77 -26.35 -37.72
CA GLY A 712 24.74 -27.34 -38.18
C GLY A 712 24.34 -28.75 -37.73
N THR A 713 23.88 -29.53 -38.66
CA THR A 713 23.63 -30.98 -38.60
C THR A 713 24.80 -31.77 -37.99
N ARG A 714 24.49 -32.70 -37.05
CA ARG A 714 25.11 -34.05 -37.04
C ARG A 714 24.27 -35.05 -36.23
N LYS A 715 23.77 -36.04 -36.97
CA LYS A 715 23.28 -37.32 -36.48
C LYS A 715 24.44 -38.10 -35.83
N GLY A 716 24.20 -38.72 -34.71
CA GLY A 716 25.05 -39.77 -34.13
C GLY A 716 24.15 -40.79 -33.43
N ARG A 717 23.99 -41.94 -34.11
CA ARG A 717 23.39 -43.19 -33.65
C ARG A 717 24.35 -43.88 -32.67
N PHE A 718 23.78 -44.64 -31.74
CA PHE A 718 24.23 -45.88 -31.06
C PHE A 718 23.74 -45.81 -29.62
N GLY A 719 23.11 -46.80 -28.99
CA GLY A 719 22.94 -48.19 -29.30
C GLY A 719 22.31 -48.81 -28.05
N LYS A 720 21.42 -49.74 -28.25
CA LYS A 720 20.79 -50.59 -27.22
C LYS A 720 21.82 -51.46 -26.50
N GLN A 721 21.58 -51.74 -25.22
CA GLN A 721 21.73 -53.02 -24.47
C GLN A 721 21.99 -52.69 -23.00
N SER A 722 21.58 -53.40 -21.97
CA SER A 722 20.81 -54.64 -21.78
C SER A 722 20.52 -54.74 -20.29
N LYS A 723 19.46 -55.44 -19.94
CA LYS A 723 19.08 -55.86 -18.58
C LYS A 723 20.22 -56.65 -17.90
N THR A 724 20.40 -56.41 -16.59
CA THR A 724 20.63 -57.55 -15.66
C THR A 724 20.10 -57.27 -14.25
N LYS A 725 19.33 -58.21 -13.76
CA LYS A 725 18.88 -58.43 -12.39
C LYS A 725 20.08 -58.84 -11.50
N TRP A 726 19.92 -58.62 -10.20
CA TRP A 726 20.28 -59.42 -9.01
C TRP A 726 20.19 -58.43 -7.83
N GLY A 727 19.43 -58.54 -6.75
CA GLY A 727 19.09 -59.74 -5.97
C GLY A 727 19.91 -59.77 -4.68
N ARG A 728 19.43 -59.17 -3.64
CA ARG A 728 19.24 -59.53 -2.23
C ARG A 728 19.06 -58.32 -1.35
#